data_629647d145fce0efd356788596f1f0a6
#
_entry.id   629647d145fce0efd356788596f1f0a6
#
_cell.length_a   1.000
_cell.length_b   1.000
_cell.length_c   1.000
_cell.angle_alpha   90.00
_cell.angle_beta   90.00
_cell.angle_gamma   90.00
#
_symmetry.space_group_name_H-M   'P 1'
#
loop_
_entity.id
_entity.type
_entity.pdbx_description
1 polymer ?
#
loop_
_entity_poly.entity_id
_entity_poly.type
_entity_poly.pdbx_seq_one_letter_code
_entity_poly.pdbx_strand_id
1 'polypeptide(L)'
;GLPFVGTGWYRLRFEVPERNEGRRCTLLFDGAMSHARVYVNGQEAIRWPNGYNSFHTDITPLLNPGGENLLAVRLENLPESSRWYPGAGIYRNVHLIVTDEAHVPVWGTQIITRRADEASARVRQCTALTVPQGKSPADYAIETAVTDPAGRIVARHRQSAGADFGDHCFEQEFTIDRPALWSPDTPALYTSTSEIYEGGELKDRYVTVFGIRTVEAVQGEGFRLNGKPLKFRGVCLHHDLGPLGGIVNESAIRHRIRLLKEMGCNAIRTSHNMPAPELIEICDETGMMVMAESFDEWETKKVENGYHKEFGQWAERDLVNLVRRFRNNPSVVMWCIGNEVPDQWNGDRGPKLSLRLQNICHREDPTRPVTQGMDAPDAVTANNMAAVMDIPGFNYRPHLYARNYLRLPQEMILGSETASTISSRGIYKFPVVRRSMPRYDDHQASSYDVEHCGWSNLPEDDFIQHDDRPYCMGEFVWTGFDYLGEPTPYYSDWPSHSSLFGIIDLAGIPKDRYWLYRSKWNSEAETLHILPHWNWKGREGEVTPVFIYTNYPEAELFINGRSQGRRRKDTGVTIDNSADSVSAADLKRQRRYRLMWMDTRYEPGTVKAVAYDEEGNAVAEREIRTAGEPYRIVLEADRTVIAADGKDYAFVTVRVEDRQGTPCPLADNEIRFEVTGAGYYRAGANGNPASLEPFQRPRMKLFSGMMTAVIAPTERPGTITVKATSPGLKKATVEIRSEAATQP
;
A
#
# COMPACT_ATOMS: atom_id res chain seq x y z
N GLY A 1 19.92 3.46 -4.05
CA GLY A 1 20.79 2.85 -5.07
C GLY A 1 20.23 3.04 -6.47
N LEU A 2 21.10 3.03 -7.46
CA LEU A 2 20.67 3.04 -8.85
C LEU A 2 19.98 1.72 -9.17
N PRO A 3 18.92 1.69 -9.99
CA PRO A 3 18.27 0.46 -10.41
C PRO A 3 19.27 -0.39 -11.22
N PHE A 4 19.28 -1.69 -10.97
CA PHE A 4 20.07 -2.62 -11.80
C PHE A 4 19.33 -2.81 -13.13
N VAL A 5 20.05 -2.59 -14.23
CA VAL A 5 19.57 -2.83 -15.59
C VAL A 5 20.48 -3.88 -16.22
N GLY A 6 19.90 -4.93 -16.78
CA GLY A 6 20.63 -6.00 -17.44
C GLY A 6 20.13 -7.39 -17.10
N THR A 7 20.92 -8.38 -17.48
CA THR A 7 20.61 -9.80 -17.24
C THR A 7 21.30 -10.32 -15.99
N GLY A 8 20.53 -10.96 -15.10
CA GLY A 8 21.01 -11.65 -13.92
C GLY A 8 20.72 -13.14 -13.97
N TRP A 9 21.59 -13.94 -13.35
CA TRP A 9 21.42 -15.38 -13.22
C TRP A 9 21.51 -15.80 -11.76
N TYR A 10 20.54 -16.58 -11.30
CA TYR A 10 20.50 -17.24 -10.00
C TYR A 10 20.72 -18.75 -10.21
N ARG A 11 21.43 -19.39 -9.29
CA ARG A 11 21.65 -20.84 -9.31
C ARG A 11 21.55 -21.39 -7.89
N LEU A 12 20.78 -22.46 -7.73
CA LEU A 12 20.60 -23.18 -6.47
C LEU A 12 20.72 -24.68 -6.74
N ARG A 13 21.57 -25.35 -5.97
CA ARG A 13 21.63 -26.81 -5.93
C ARG A 13 20.76 -27.30 -4.80
N PHE A 14 19.98 -28.31 -5.06
CA PHE A 14 19.09 -28.92 -4.05
C PHE A 14 18.94 -30.41 -4.32
N GLU A 15 18.60 -31.17 -3.28
CA GLU A 15 18.37 -32.59 -3.36
C GLU A 15 16.88 -32.90 -3.19
N VAL A 16 16.40 -33.88 -3.92
CA VAL A 16 15.05 -34.42 -3.77
C VAL A 16 15.23 -35.86 -3.30
N PRO A 17 14.57 -36.28 -2.18
CA PRO A 17 14.69 -37.65 -1.66
C PRO A 17 14.34 -38.71 -2.70
N GLU A 18 15.02 -39.86 -2.64
CA GLU A 18 14.79 -41.01 -3.51
C GLU A 18 13.36 -41.53 -3.44
N ARG A 19 12.70 -41.40 -2.27
CA ARG A 19 11.27 -41.78 -2.04
C ARG A 19 10.26 -40.79 -2.65
N ASN A 20 10.63 -40.06 -3.67
CA ASN A 20 9.74 -39.10 -4.34
C ASN A 20 8.88 -39.75 -5.45
N GLU A 21 8.91 -41.11 -5.57
CA GLU A 21 7.99 -41.81 -6.44
C GLU A 21 6.54 -41.59 -5.98
N GLY A 22 5.68 -41.11 -6.93
CA GLY A 22 4.30 -40.74 -6.62
C GLY A 22 4.13 -39.37 -5.97
N ARG A 23 5.17 -38.51 -5.96
CA ARG A 23 5.09 -37.11 -5.49
C ARG A 23 5.20 -36.12 -6.64
N ARG A 24 4.48 -35.02 -6.53
CA ARG A 24 4.59 -33.86 -7.44
C ARG A 24 5.39 -32.76 -6.78
N CYS A 25 6.24 -32.13 -7.56
CA CYS A 25 7.05 -30.99 -7.14
C CYS A 25 6.71 -29.77 -8.01
N THR A 26 6.12 -28.74 -7.41
CA THR A 26 5.76 -27.49 -8.06
C THR A 26 6.62 -26.37 -7.52
N LEU A 27 7.26 -25.60 -8.41
CA LEU A 27 7.88 -24.32 -8.05
C LEU A 27 6.85 -23.21 -8.17
N LEU A 28 6.72 -22.40 -7.12
CA LEU A 28 5.90 -21.19 -7.10
C LEU A 28 6.81 -19.99 -6.83
N PHE A 29 6.77 -19.01 -7.73
CA PHE A 29 7.41 -17.72 -7.57
C PHE A 29 6.34 -16.67 -7.25
N ASP A 30 6.50 -15.91 -6.17
CA ASP A 30 5.59 -14.80 -5.84
C ASP A 30 5.88 -13.54 -6.66
N GLY A 31 7.02 -13.51 -7.36
CA GLY A 31 7.41 -12.47 -8.32
C GLY A 31 8.91 -12.49 -8.59
N ALA A 32 9.29 -12.20 -9.84
CA ALA A 32 10.69 -12.16 -10.27
C ALA A 32 10.89 -11.14 -11.40
N MET A 33 11.66 -10.09 -11.17
CA MET A 33 11.77 -8.91 -12.02
C MET A 33 12.97 -9.01 -12.98
N SER A 34 12.72 -9.18 -14.23
CA SER A 34 11.54 -9.55 -15.02
C SER A 34 11.93 -10.53 -16.12
N HIS A 35 11.02 -10.86 -17.03
CA HIS A 35 11.26 -11.80 -18.14
C HIS A 35 11.92 -13.09 -17.66
N ALA A 36 11.38 -13.68 -16.59
CA ALA A 36 11.92 -14.85 -15.94
C ALA A 36 11.93 -16.06 -16.89
N ARG A 37 13.07 -16.76 -16.96
CA ARG A 37 13.21 -18.10 -17.54
C ARG A 37 13.79 -19.02 -16.47
N VAL A 38 13.03 -20.05 -16.14
CA VAL A 38 13.37 -21.01 -15.09
C VAL A 38 13.82 -22.30 -15.74
N TYR A 39 14.97 -22.80 -15.33
CA TYR A 39 15.56 -24.05 -15.83
C TYR A 39 15.78 -25.01 -14.68
N VAL A 40 15.47 -26.28 -14.86
CA VAL A 40 15.81 -27.36 -13.95
C VAL A 40 16.66 -28.36 -14.73
N ASN A 41 17.86 -28.67 -14.19
CA ASN A 41 18.81 -29.61 -14.81
C ASN A 41 19.11 -29.27 -16.30
N GLY A 42 19.15 -27.98 -16.63
CA GLY A 42 19.43 -27.48 -17.98
C GLY A 42 18.24 -27.43 -18.93
N GLN A 43 17.07 -27.90 -18.55
CA GLN A 43 15.85 -27.85 -19.33
C GLN A 43 14.96 -26.67 -18.87
N GLU A 44 14.39 -25.92 -19.84
CA GLU A 44 13.49 -24.81 -19.52
C GLU A 44 12.15 -25.34 -18.98
N ALA A 45 11.82 -24.99 -17.73
CA ALA A 45 10.59 -25.39 -17.06
C ALA A 45 9.45 -24.42 -17.37
N ILE A 46 9.73 -23.10 -17.33
CA ILE A 46 8.73 -22.05 -17.60
C ILE A 46 9.40 -20.74 -17.99
N ARG A 47 8.68 -19.94 -18.81
CA ARG A 47 8.94 -18.51 -19.03
C ARG A 47 7.79 -17.71 -18.47
N TRP A 48 8.10 -16.57 -17.78
CA TRP A 48 7.10 -15.61 -17.30
C TRP A 48 7.64 -14.18 -17.37
N PRO A 49 7.08 -13.30 -18.25
CA PRO A 49 7.64 -11.97 -18.47
C PRO A 49 7.27 -10.94 -17.42
N ASN A 50 6.04 -10.99 -16.86
CA ASN A 50 5.58 -10.02 -15.86
C ASN A 50 6.31 -10.23 -14.52
N GLY A 51 7.06 -9.20 -14.08
CA GLY A 51 7.88 -9.29 -12.88
C GLY A 51 7.11 -9.19 -11.56
N TYR A 52 5.86 -8.74 -11.59
CA TYR A 52 5.03 -8.53 -10.40
C TYR A 52 4.08 -9.68 -10.12
N ASN A 53 3.83 -10.55 -11.08
CA ASN A 53 2.85 -11.61 -10.95
C ASN A 53 3.42 -12.85 -10.29
N SER A 54 2.60 -13.54 -9.50
CA SER A 54 2.91 -14.89 -9.03
C SER A 54 2.70 -15.90 -10.18
N PHE A 55 3.60 -16.86 -10.32
CA PHE A 55 3.50 -17.92 -11.31
C PHE A 55 4.09 -19.23 -10.80
N HIS A 56 3.62 -20.34 -11.32
CA HIS A 56 4.08 -21.66 -10.88
C HIS A 56 4.22 -22.63 -12.04
N THR A 57 5.00 -23.70 -11.82
CA THR A 57 5.18 -24.79 -12.80
C THR A 57 5.49 -26.10 -12.11
N ASP A 58 4.97 -27.22 -12.65
CA ASP A 58 5.35 -28.57 -12.25
C ASP A 58 6.74 -28.89 -12.80
N ILE A 59 7.69 -29.16 -11.91
CA ILE A 59 9.07 -29.53 -12.23
C ILE A 59 9.35 -31.02 -12.09
N THR A 60 8.37 -31.83 -11.68
CA THR A 60 8.50 -33.28 -11.42
C THR A 60 9.21 -34.02 -12.57
N PRO A 61 8.83 -33.77 -13.85
CA PRO A 61 9.45 -34.49 -14.99
C PRO A 61 10.92 -34.12 -15.22
N LEU A 62 11.40 -33.05 -14.62
CA LEU A 62 12.74 -32.49 -14.82
C LEU A 62 13.73 -32.85 -13.69
N LEU A 63 13.24 -33.49 -12.64
CA LEU A 63 14.03 -33.82 -11.45
C LEU A 63 14.80 -35.13 -11.60
N ASN A 64 15.91 -35.20 -10.88
CA ASN A 64 16.69 -36.41 -10.63
C ASN A 64 16.39 -36.88 -9.20
N PRO A 65 15.42 -37.82 -8.99
CA PRO A 65 15.12 -38.31 -7.65
C PRO A 65 16.35 -39.03 -7.03
N GLY A 66 16.60 -38.79 -5.74
CA GLY A 66 17.75 -39.33 -5.04
C GLY A 66 19.11 -38.72 -5.41
N GLY A 67 19.09 -37.65 -6.23
CA GLY A 67 20.29 -36.97 -6.67
C GLY A 67 20.25 -35.46 -6.57
N GLU A 68 21.38 -34.83 -6.87
CA GLU A 68 21.49 -33.39 -6.96
C GLU A 68 20.71 -32.84 -8.16
N ASN A 69 20.00 -31.77 -7.94
CA ASN A 69 19.29 -31.00 -8.94
C ASN A 69 19.82 -29.56 -8.98
N LEU A 70 19.88 -28.97 -10.17
CA LEU A 70 20.29 -27.60 -10.39
C LEU A 70 19.09 -26.76 -10.87
N LEU A 71 18.63 -25.83 -10.05
CA LEU A 71 17.72 -24.76 -10.43
C LEU A 71 18.54 -23.57 -10.95
N ALA A 72 18.22 -23.09 -12.15
CA ALA A 72 18.78 -21.85 -12.67
C ALA A 72 17.66 -20.92 -13.12
N VAL A 73 17.77 -19.64 -12.75
CA VAL A 73 16.78 -18.62 -13.12
C VAL A 73 17.50 -17.48 -13.80
N ARG A 74 17.11 -17.20 -15.05
CA ARG A 74 17.55 -16.04 -15.82
C ARG A 74 16.50 -14.95 -15.69
N LEU A 75 16.91 -13.76 -15.30
CA LEU A 75 16.06 -12.56 -15.26
C LEU A 75 16.66 -11.49 -16.14
N GLU A 76 15.81 -10.69 -16.77
CA GLU A 76 16.22 -9.60 -17.62
C GLU A 76 15.44 -8.35 -17.26
N ASN A 77 16.11 -7.40 -16.59
CA ASN A 77 15.54 -6.12 -16.25
C ASN A 77 15.93 -5.08 -17.31
N LEU A 78 14.96 -4.68 -18.12
CA LEU A 78 15.18 -3.77 -19.23
C LEU A 78 15.15 -2.31 -18.77
N PRO A 79 15.93 -1.40 -19.39
CA PRO A 79 15.79 0.03 -19.19
C PRO A 79 14.42 0.50 -19.67
N GLU A 80 13.92 1.61 -19.13
CA GLU A 80 12.62 2.19 -19.53
C GLU A 80 11.47 1.18 -19.56
N SER A 81 11.42 0.31 -18.53
CA SER A 81 10.36 -0.71 -18.37
C SER A 81 9.21 -0.24 -17.49
N SER A 82 9.41 0.85 -16.71
CA SER A 82 8.40 1.49 -15.89
C SER A 82 8.76 2.96 -15.62
N ARG A 83 7.80 3.75 -15.10
CA ARG A 83 8.02 5.15 -14.70
C ARG A 83 8.59 5.29 -13.29
N TRP A 84 8.49 4.25 -12.46
CA TRP A 84 8.98 4.16 -11.08
C TRP A 84 10.12 3.14 -10.98
N TYR A 85 10.71 3.03 -9.77
CA TYR A 85 11.73 2.02 -9.48
C TYR A 85 11.11 0.61 -9.44
N PRO A 86 11.38 -0.26 -10.42
CA PRO A 86 10.75 -1.59 -10.50
C PRO A 86 11.41 -2.62 -9.58
N GLY A 87 12.58 -2.32 -9.00
CA GLY A 87 13.42 -3.34 -8.43
C GLY A 87 14.13 -4.17 -9.49
N ALA A 88 14.78 -5.25 -9.07
CA ALA A 88 15.41 -6.25 -9.96
C ALA A 88 15.63 -7.56 -9.21
N GLY A 89 15.65 -8.67 -9.95
CA GLY A 89 16.02 -9.96 -9.40
C GLY A 89 14.83 -10.75 -8.84
N ILE A 90 15.15 -11.81 -8.08
CA ILE A 90 14.16 -12.56 -7.30
C ILE A 90 13.94 -11.78 -6.00
N TYR A 91 12.95 -10.91 -5.99
CA TYR A 91 12.69 -9.96 -4.89
C TYR A 91 11.53 -10.37 -3.98
N ARG A 92 10.76 -11.38 -4.39
CA ARG A 92 9.70 -12.04 -3.63
C ARG A 92 10.05 -13.49 -3.34
N ASN A 93 9.27 -14.17 -2.50
CA ASN A 93 9.54 -15.54 -2.10
C ASN A 93 9.42 -16.54 -3.26
N VAL A 94 10.16 -17.65 -3.12
CA VAL A 94 10.08 -18.82 -4.01
C VAL A 94 9.82 -20.05 -3.15
N HIS A 95 8.81 -20.84 -3.51
CA HIS A 95 8.36 -22.00 -2.76
C HIS A 95 8.53 -23.26 -3.58
N LEU A 96 9.00 -24.34 -2.94
CA LEU A 96 8.93 -25.68 -3.46
C LEU A 96 7.77 -26.40 -2.76
N ILE A 97 6.70 -26.67 -3.50
CA ILE A 97 5.51 -27.35 -3.03
C ILE A 97 5.60 -28.82 -3.41
N VAL A 98 5.52 -29.72 -2.43
CA VAL A 98 5.59 -31.16 -2.63
C VAL A 98 4.25 -31.76 -2.19
N THR A 99 3.56 -32.43 -3.13
CA THR A 99 2.25 -33.04 -2.93
C THR A 99 2.23 -34.50 -3.36
N ASP A 100 1.15 -35.21 -3.05
CA ASP A 100 0.82 -36.47 -3.70
C ASP A 100 0.45 -36.23 -5.18
N GLU A 101 0.33 -37.31 -5.98
CA GLU A 101 -0.18 -37.18 -7.36
C GLU A 101 -1.63 -36.67 -7.36
N ALA A 102 -2.46 -37.18 -6.42
CA ALA A 102 -3.79 -36.65 -6.19
C ALA A 102 -3.74 -35.53 -5.16
N HIS A 103 -3.95 -34.30 -5.58
CA HIS A 103 -3.81 -33.13 -4.73
C HIS A 103 -4.70 -31.95 -5.17
N VAL A 104 -4.89 -31.01 -4.26
CA VAL A 104 -5.47 -29.70 -4.60
C VAL A 104 -4.39 -28.85 -5.30
N PRO A 105 -4.62 -28.40 -6.54
CA PRO A 105 -3.63 -27.61 -7.27
C PRO A 105 -3.39 -26.25 -6.60
N VAL A 106 -2.29 -25.61 -6.94
CA VAL A 106 -1.98 -24.25 -6.47
C VAL A 106 -3.16 -23.34 -6.76
N TRP A 107 -3.64 -22.61 -5.75
CA TRP A 107 -4.84 -21.75 -5.77
C TRP A 107 -6.13 -22.49 -6.15
N GLY A 108 -6.19 -23.80 -5.87
CA GLY A 108 -7.28 -24.68 -6.26
C GLY A 108 -8.57 -24.55 -5.43
N THR A 109 -8.64 -23.60 -4.49
CA THR A 109 -9.86 -23.32 -3.74
C THR A 109 -10.48 -21.99 -4.16
N GLN A 110 -11.82 -21.94 -4.13
CA GLN A 110 -12.60 -20.72 -4.23
C GLN A 110 -13.67 -20.72 -3.16
N ILE A 111 -13.64 -19.74 -2.26
CA ILE A 111 -14.58 -19.60 -1.15
C ILE A 111 -15.42 -18.33 -1.36
N ILE A 112 -16.73 -18.50 -1.44
CA ILE A 112 -17.68 -17.41 -1.72
C ILE A 112 -18.69 -17.31 -0.58
N THR A 113 -18.76 -16.15 0.06
CA THR A 113 -19.87 -15.82 0.94
C THR A 113 -21.09 -15.45 0.10
N ARG A 114 -22.09 -16.35 0.04
CA ARG A 114 -23.34 -16.14 -0.72
C ARG A 114 -24.24 -15.10 -0.06
N ARG A 115 -24.31 -15.16 1.26
CA ARG A 115 -25.05 -14.26 2.12
C ARG A 115 -24.42 -14.29 3.52
N ALA A 116 -24.39 -13.15 4.18
CA ALA A 116 -24.00 -13.06 5.58
C ALA A 116 -24.73 -11.90 6.26
N ASP A 117 -25.14 -12.18 7.49
CA ASP A 117 -25.64 -11.20 8.46
C ASP A 117 -25.15 -11.62 9.87
N GLU A 118 -25.59 -10.90 10.90
CA GLU A 118 -25.19 -11.19 12.28
C GLU A 118 -25.73 -12.54 12.81
N ALA A 119 -26.79 -13.08 12.18
CA ALA A 119 -27.38 -14.35 12.61
C ALA A 119 -26.77 -15.57 11.93
N SER A 120 -26.44 -15.44 10.63
CA SER A 120 -25.93 -16.59 9.86
C SER A 120 -25.14 -16.17 8.62
N ALA A 121 -24.27 -17.06 8.15
CA ALA A 121 -23.63 -16.93 6.84
C ALA A 121 -23.80 -18.25 6.05
N ARG A 122 -24.02 -18.09 4.72
CA ARG A 122 -23.95 -19.19 3.75
C ARG A 122 -22.70 -19.04 2.91
N VAL A 123 -21.81 -20.01 3.04
CA VAL A 123 -20.52 -20.04 2.37
C VAL A 123 -20.45 -21.23 1.43
N ARG A 124 -20.14 -20.95 0.16
CA ARG A 124 -19.85 -22.00 -0.85
C ARG A 124 -18.35 -22.12 -1.02
N GLN A 125 -17.85 -23.32 -1.01
CA GLN A 125 -16.47 -23.62 -1.36
C GLN A 125 -16.43 -24.57 -2.55
N CYS A 126 -15.61 -24.23 -3.56
CA CYS A 126 -15.18 -25.11 -4.62
C CYS A 126 -13.72 -25.48 -4.37
N THR A 127 -13.41 -26.79 -4.32
CA THR A 127 -12.04 -27.30 -4.17
C THR A 127 -11.70 -28.15 -5.38
N ALA A 128 -10.78 -27.68 -6.21
CA ALA A 128 -10.30 -28.42 -7.38
C ALA A 128 -9.47 -29.64 -6.96
N LEU A 129 -9.49 -30.68 -7.77
CA LEU A 129 -8.69 -31.89 -7.58
C LEU A 129 -7.89 -32.21 -8.85
N THR A 130 -6.58 -32.33 -8.71
CA THR A 130 -5.74 -33.00 -9.72
C THR A 130 -5.86 -34.50 -9.55
N VAL A 131 -6.33 -35.17 -10.58
CA VAL A 131 -6.48 -36.62 -10.61
C VAL A 131 -5.33 -37.25 -11.39
N PRO A 132 -4.62 -38.27 -10.84
CA PRO A 132 -3.53 -38.92 -11.56
C PRO A 132 -4.03 -39.62 -12.83
N GLN A 133 -3.14 -39.74 -13.81
CA GLN A 133 -3.48 -40.43 -15.07
C GLN A 133 -3.90 -41.89 -14.82
N GLY A 134 -5.04 -42.29 -15.41
CA GLY A 134 -5.58 -43.64 -15.27
C GLY A 134 -6.41 -43.88 -14.02
N LYS A 135 -6.57 -42.90 -13.13
CA LYS A 135 -7.49 -42.95 -12.00
C LYS A 135 -8.81 -42.26 -12.33
N SER A 136 -9.88 -42.67 -11.65
CA SER A 136 -11.19 -42.02 -11.75
C SER A 136 -11.37 -41.01 -10.65
N PRO A 137 -11.94 -39.81 -10.93
CA PRO A 137 -12.35 -38.89 -9.88
C PRO A 137 -13.25 -39.55 -8.81
N ALA A 138 -14.06 -40.54 -9.19
CA ALA A 138 -14.94 -41.26 -8.27
C ALA A 138 -14.22 -42.06 -7.16
N ASP A 139 -12.91 -42.30 -7.31
CA ASP A 139 -12.09 -42.98 -6.31
C ASP A 139 -11.76 -42.07 -5.12
N TYR A 140 -12.06 -40.77 -5.21
CA TYR A 140 -11.68 -39.76 -4.23
C TYR A 140 -12.86 -39.23 -3.42
N ALA A 141 -12.55 -38.81 -2.20
CA ALA A 141 -13.45 -38.06 -1.33
C ALA A 141 -12.72 -36.85 -0.74
N ILE A 142 -13.46 -35.79 -0.44
CA ILE A 142 -12.98 -34.62 0.30
C ILE A 142 -13.66 -34.57 1.66
N GLU A 143 -12.89 -34.22 2.69
CA GLU A 143 -13.42 -33.73 3.97
C GLU A 143 -12.95 -32.30 4.21
N THR A 144 -13.89 -31.38 4.40
CA THR A 144 -13.57 -29.98 4.68
C THR A 144 -14.06 -29.62 6.06
N ALA A 145 -13.16 -29.03 6.87
CA ALA A 145 -13.46 -28.45 8.17
C ALA A 145 -13.22 -26.94 8.14
N VAL A 146 -14.20 -26.16 8.59
CA VAL A 146 -14.09 -24.71 8.75
C VAL A 146 -13.87 -24.38 10.22
N THR A 147 -12.81 -23.66 10.52
CA THR A 147 -12.43 -23.23 11.87
C THR A 147 -12.61 -21.72 12.00
N ASP A 148 -13.22 -21.28 13.08
CA ASP A 148 -13.44 -19.86 13.37
C ASP A 148 -12.18 -19.15 13.92
N PRO A 149 -12.19 -17.81 14.09
CA PRO A 149 -11.06 -17.07 14.63
C PRO A 149 -10.61 -17.49 16.04
N ALA A 150 -11.46 -18.18 16.79
CA ALA A 150 -11.13 -18.72 18.12
C ALA A 150 -10.57 -20.15 18.08
N GLY A 151 -10.34 -20.72 16.89
CA GLY A 151 -9.82 -22.08 16.70
C GLY A 151 -10.87 -23.20 16.85
N ARG A 152 -12.17 -22.89 16.85
CA ARG A 152 -13.24 -23.88 16.98
C ARG A 152 -13.73 -24.29 15.60
N ILE A 153 -13.94 -25.61 15.38
CA ILE A 153 -14.58 -26.12 14.17
C ILE A 153 -16.06 -25.73 14.21
N VAL A 154 -16.49 -24.90 13.24
CA VAL A 154 -17.87 -24.39 13.14
C VAL A 154 -18.68 -25.07 12.03
N ALA A 155 -18.00 -25.74 11.09
CA ALA A 155 -18.64 -26.54 10.06
C ALA A 155 -17.71 -27.68 9.63
N ARG A 156 -18.30 -28.81 9.24
CA ARG A 156 -17.58 -29.96 8.67
C ARG A 156 -18.47 -30.66 7.65
N HIS A 157 -17.90 -30.98 6.50
CA HIS A 157 -18.62 -31.68 5.45
C HIS A 157 -17.69 -32.68 4.74
N ARG A 158 -18.18 -33.93 4.55
CA ARG A 158 -17.50 -34.95 3.75
C ARG A 158 -18.33 -35.27 2.51
N GLN A 159 -17.65 -35.33 1.36
CA GLN A 159 -18.29 -35.58 0.06
C GLN A 159 -17.41 -36.51 -0.76
N SER A 160 -18.02 -37.50 -1.43
CA SER A 160 -17.33 -38.32 -2.44
C SER A 160 -17.51 -37.67 -3.83
N ALA A 161 -16.53 -37.81 -4.69
CA ALA A 161 -16.66 -37.42 -6.09
C ALA A 161 -17.68 -38.34 -6.76
N GLY A 162 -18.66 -37.74 -7.44
CA GLY A 162 -19.67 -38.51 -8.23
C GLY A 162 -19.17 -38.87 -9.62
N ALA A 163 -19.93 -39.67 -10.34
CA ALA A 163 -19.64 -40.03 -11.73
C ALA A 163 -19.63 -38.80 -12.65
N ASP A 164 -20.38 -37.77 -12.30
CA ASP A 164 -20.47 -36.48 -13.01
C ASP A 164 -19.59 -35.39 -12.37
N PHE A 165 -18.40 -35.75 -11.90
CA PHE A 165 -17.39 -34.81 -11.38
C PHE A 165 -16.84 -33.94 -12.54
N GLY A 166 -17.74 -33.09 -13.07
CA GLY A 166 -17.39 -32.08 -14.07
C GLY A 166 -16.37 -31.11 -13.49
N ASP A 167 -15.57 -30.49 -14.30
CA ASP A 167 -14.56 -29.48 -13.95
C ASP A 167 -13.59 -29.87 -12.81
N HIS A 168 -13.60 -31.15 -12.36
CA HIS A 168 -12.78 -31.70 -11.27
C HIS A 168 -12.83 -30.86 -9.99
N CYS A 169 -14.01 -30.36 -9.59
CA CYS A 169 -14.21 -29.50 -8.43
C CYS A 169 -15.25 -30.07 -7.47
N PHE A 170 -14.90 -30.23 -6.19
CA PHE A 170 -15.85 -30.51 -5.11
C PHE A 170 -16.56 -29.20 -4.72
N GLU A 171 -17.89 -29.18 -4.89
CA GLU A 171 -18.71 -28.07 -4.42
C GLU A 171 -19.36 -28.42 -3.08
N GLN A 172 -19.09 -27.60 -2.06
CA GLN A 172 -19.63 -27.77 -0.72
C GLN A 172 -20.26 -26.46 -0.25
N GLU A 173 -21.40 -26.54 0.44
CA GLU A 173 -22.03 -25.40 1.10
C GLU A 173 -22.00 -25.57 2.62
N PHE A 174 -21.71 -24.49 3.32
CA PHE A 174 -21.67 -24.41 4.78
C PHE A 174 -22.62 -23.32 5.26
N THR A 175 -23.35 -23.62 6.34
CA THR A 175 -24.05 -22.60 7.13
C THR A 175 -23.26 -22.39 8.42
N ILE A 176 -22.92 -21.13 8.72
CA ILE A 176 -22.18 -20.76 9.91
C ILE A 176 -23.09 -19.83 10.74
N ASP A 177 -23.43 -20.28 11.94
CA ASP A 177 -24.28 -19.55 12.85
C ASP A 177 -23.48 -18.46 13.56
N ARG A 178 -24.08 -17.25 13.66
CA ARG A 178 -23.48 -16.07 14.32
C ARG A 178 -22.03 -15.85 13.89
N PRO A 179 -21.78 -15.62 12.59
CA PRO A 179 -20.42 -15.47 12.08
C PRO A 179 -19.78 -14.19 12.58
N ALA A 180 -18.47 -14.25 12.83
CA ALA A 180 -17.65 -13.05 12.97
C ALA A 180 -17.37 -12.51 11.56
N LEU A 181 -18.01 -11.40 11.20
CA LEU A 181 -17.84 -10.79 9.87
C LEU A 181 -16.52 -10.04 9.80
N TRP A 182 -15.82 -10.20 8.68
CA TRP A 182 -14.61 -9.42 8.40
C TRP A 182 -14.97 -7.98 8.06
N SER A 183 -14.29 -7.03 8.70
CA SER A 183 -14.37 -5.60 8.39
C SER A 183 -13.07 -4.89 8.77
N PRO A 184 -12.86 -3.61 8.37
CA PRO A 184 -11.70 -2.82 8.81
C PRO A 184 -11.53 -2.73 10.32
N ASP A 185 -12.63 -2.76 11.08
CA ASP A 185 -12.63 -2.65 12.54
C ASP A 185 -12.55 -4.01 13.25
N THR A 186 -13.02 -5.08 12.57
CA THR A 186 -13.04 -6.45 13.10
C THR A 186 -12.56 -7.43 12.01
N PRO A 187 -11.23 -7.55 11.79
CA PRO A 187 -10.66 -8.37 10.72
C PRO A 187 -10.65 -9.87 11.08
N ALA A 188 -11.85 -10.47 11.19
CA ALA A 188 -12.02 -11.85 11.58
C ALA A 188 -11.67 -12.82 10.44
N LEU A 189 -10.72 -13.72 10.67
CA LEU A 189 -10.26 -14.70 9.70
C LEU A 189 -10.66 -16.12 10.10
N TYR A 190 -11.17 -16.86 9.14
CA TYR A 190 -11.50 -18.28 9.23
C TYR A 190 -10.46 -19.09 8.49
N THR A 191 -10.34 -20.36 8.85
CA THR A 191 -9.49 -21.32 8.16
C THR A 191 -10.35 -22.47 7.64
N SER A 192 -10.24 -22.75 6.34
CA SER A 192 -10.80 -23.95 5.72
C SER A 192 -9.68 -24.95 5.48
N THR A 193 -9.79 -26.13 6.08
CA THR A 193 -8.88 -27.26 5.86
C THR A 193 -9.60 -28.32 5.03
N SER A 194 -9.10 -28.54 3.81
CA SER A 194 -9.62 -29.54 2.88
C SER A 194 -8.65 -30.73 2.83
N GLU A 195 -9.15 -31.93 3.13
CA GLU A 195 -8.39 -33.19 3.10
C GLU A 195 -8.93 -34.09 2.00
N ILE A 196 -8.04 -34.56 1.13
CA ILE A 196 -8.35 -35.44 0.01
C ILE A 196 -8.02 -36.88 0.41
N TYR A 197 -8.97 -37.80 0.20
CA TYR A 197 -8.83 -39.22 0.53
C TYR A 197 -9.01 -40.08 -0.70
N GLU A 198 -8.20 -41.14 -0.84
CA GLU A 198 -8.39 -42.28 -1.77
C GLU A 198 -8.50 -43.56 -0.98
N GLY A 199 -9.62 -44.31 -1.10
CA GLY A 199 -9.81 -45.55 -0.36
C GLY A 199 -9.72 -45.45 1.17
N GLY A 200 -9.88 -44.24 1.72
CA GLY A 200 -9.73 -43.94 3.15
C GLY A 200 -8.32 -43.49 3.56
N GLU A 201 -7.34 -43.49 2.67
CA GLU A 201 -5.99 -42.98 2.88
C GLU A 201 -5.93 -41.47 2.55
N LEU A 202 -5.33 -40.69 3.45
CA LEU A 202 -5.10 -39.23 3.21
C LEU A 202 -4.04 -39.05 2.14
N LYS A 203 -4.37 -38.31 1.07
CA LYS A 203 -3.47 -37.96 -0.04
C LYS A 203 -2.98 -36.56 0.04
N ASP A 204 -3.86 -35.61 0.37
CA ASP A 204 -3.48 -34.21 0.43
C ASP A 204 -4.25 -33.45 1.52
N ARG A 205 -3.63 -32.40 2.05
CA ARG A 205 -4.23 -31.45 2.98
C ARG A 205 -3.95 -30.04 2.50
N TYR A 206 -4.99 -29.30 2.15
CA TYR A 206 -4.91 -27.93 1.66
C TYR A 206 -5.61 -26.96 2.62
N VAL A 207 -4.90 -25.92 3.02
CA VAL A 207 -5.39 -24.91 3.97
C VAL A 207 -5.64 -23.60 3.26
N THR A 208 -6.81 -23.02 3.47
CA THR A 208 -7.20 -21.72 2.92
C THR A 208 -7.68 -20.79 4.03
N VAL A 209 -7.02 -19.66 4.20
CA VAL A 209 -7.49 -18.60 5.08
C VAL A 209 -8.48 -17.72 4.30
N PHE A 210 -9.59 -17.32 4.92
CA PHE A 210 -10.61 -16.50 4.32
C PHE A 210 -11.37 -15.67 5.35
N GLY A 211 -12.14 -14.71 4.93
CA GLY A 211 -13.03 -13.91 5.78
C GLY A 211 -14.47 -14.00 5.28
N ILE A 212 -15.41 -13.99 6.20
CA ILE A 212 -16.85 -13.96 5.88
C ILE A 212 -17.28 -12.49 5.75
N ARG A 213 -17.65 -12.08 4.56
CA ARG A 213 -18.14 -10.72 4.27
C ARG A 213 -18.90 -10.66 2.96
N THR A 214 -19.71 -9.61 2.77
CA THR A 214 -20.32 -9.24 1.48
C THR A 214 -19.77 -7.91 1.00
N VAL A 215 -19.57 -7.79 -0.31
CA VAL A 215 -19.14 -6.57 -1.00
C VAL A 215 -20.15 -6.26 -2.09
N GLU A 216 -20.63 -5.03 -2.13
CA GLU A 216 -21.62 -4.58 -3.10
C GLU A 216 -21.28 -3.19 -3.62
N ALA A 217 -21.44 -2.97 -4.93
CA ALA A 217 -21.50 -1.65 -5.55
C ALA A 217 -22.96 -1.41 -5.96
N VAL A 218 -23.62 -0.47 -5.29
CA VAL A 218 -25.05 -0.23 -5.44
C VAL A 218 -25.26 1.07 -6.20
N GLN A 219 -25.99 1.00 -7.32
CA GLN A 219 -26.31 2.15 -8.17
C GLN A 219 -26.89 3.29 -7.34
N GLY A 220 -26.34 4.49 -7.49
CA GLY A 220 -26.76 5.70 -6.76
C GLY A 220 -26.38 5.76 -5.28
N GLU A 221 -25.93 4.64 -4.68
CA GLU A 221 -25.63 4.57 -3.26
C GLU A 221 -24.13 4.35 -2.96
N GLY A 222 -23.38 3.80 -3.92
CA GLY A 222 -21.94 3.55 -3.80
C GLY A 222 -21.58 2.19 -3.23
N PHE A 223 -20.47 2.13 -2.48
CA PHE A 223 -19.91 0.89 -1.95
C PHE A 223 -20.52 0.51 -0.60
N ARG A 224 -20.84 -0.78 -0.46
CA ARG A 224 -21.31 -1.38 0.80
C ARG A 224 -20.45 -2.57 1.20
N LEU A 225 -20.09 -2.64 2.47
CA LEU A 225 -19.44 -3.79 3.11
C LEU A 225 -20.39 -4.34 4.18
N ASN A 226 -20.72 -5.62 4.09
CA ASN A 226 -21.70 -6.27 4.99
C ASN A 226 -23.04 -5.51 5.05
N GLY A 227 -23.52 -5.05 3.89
CA GLY A 227 -24.76 -4.27 3.75
C GLY A 227 -24.69 -2.83 4.27
N LYS A 228 -23.58 -2.39 4.88
CA LYS A 228 -23.40 -1.04 5.43
C LYS A 228 -22.66 -0.14 4.43
N PRO A 229 -23.18 1.08 4.14
CA PRO A 229 -22.46 2.04 3.30
C PRO A 229 -21.09 2.38 3.87
N LEU A 230 -20.09 2.45 3.00
CA LEU A 230 -18.72 2.78 3.37
C LEU A 230 -18.05 3.62 2.29
N LYS A 231 -17.32 4.68 2.68
CA LYS A 231 -16.48 5.46 1.76
C LYS A 231 -15.02 5.08 1.95
N PHE A 232 -14.31 4.99 0.84
CA PHE A 232 -12.87 4.76 0.84
C PHE A 232 -12.13 6.01 1.32
N ARG A 233 -11.28 5.83 2.31
CA ARG A 233 -10.25 6.76 2.77
C ARG A 233 -8.93 6.10 2.45
N GLY A 234 -8.60 6.07 1.16
CA GLY A 234 -7.55 5.25 0.61
C GLY A 234 -6.32 6.03 0.21
N VAL A 235 -5.22 5.28 0.03
CA VAL A 235 -3.98 5.77 -0.57
C VAL A 235 -3.47 4.80 -1.61
N CYS A 236 -2.80 5.32 -2.64
CA CYS A 236 -2.02 4.53 -3.59
C CYS A 236 -0.66 4.18 -2.99
N LEU A 237 -0.16 2.98 -3.25
CA LEU A 237 1.16 2.51 -2.81
C LEU A 237 1.93 1.87 -3.96
N HIS A 238 3.15 2.33 -4.20
CA HIS A 238 4.14 1.54 -4.93
C HIS A 238 4.71 0.44 -4.04
N HIS A 239 5.32 -0.58 -4.67
CA HIS A 239 5.76 -1.79 -3.98
C HIS A 239 7.08 -1.61 -3.20
N ASP A 240 7.88 -0.57 -3.47
CA ASP A 240 9.13 -0.36 -2.74
C ASP A 240 8.89 0.00 -1.27
N LEU A 241 9.84 -0.39 -0.42
CA LEU A 241 9.83 -0.13 1.01
C LEU A 241 10.86 0.95 1.39
N GLY A 242 11.01 1.98 0.56
CA GLY A 242 11.94 3.09 0.79
C GLY A 242 13.39 2.61 0.83
N PRO A 243 14.12 2.77 1.96
CA PRO A 243 15.54 2.40 2.06
C PRO A 243 15.80 0.90 1.90
N LEU A 244 14.79 0.06 1.98
CA LEU A 244 14.89 -1.38 1.76
C LEU A 244 14.73 -1.75 0.26
N GLY A 245 14.32 -0.81 -0.58
CA GLY A 245 14.09 -1.05 -2.01
C GLY A 245 12.89 -1.95 -2.28
N GLY A 246 12.95 -2.74 -3.36
CA GLY A 246 11.83 -3.58 -3.81
C GLY A 246 11.68 -4.91 -3.09
N ILE A 247 12.46 -5.21 -2.06
CA ILE A 247 12.33 -6.48 -1.31
C ILE A 247 11.01 -6.55 -0.55
N VAL A 248 10.52 -7.77 -0.33
CA VAL A 248 9.41 -8.02 0.59
C VAL A 248 9.94 -8.23 2.00
N ASN A 249 9.37 -7.50 2.95
CA ASN A 249 9.65 -7.68 4.37
C ASN A 249 8.38 -7.38 5.19
N GLU A 250 7.87 -8.37 5.90
CA GLU A 250 6.60 -8.28 6.63
C GLU A 250 6.61 -7.20 7.71
N SER A 251 7.69 -7.09 8.50
CA SER A 251 7.75 -6.06 9.56
C SER A 251 7.72 -4.65 9.00
N ALA A 252 8.36 -4.41 7.84
CA ALA A 252 8.31 -3.12 7.15
C ALA A 252 6.91 -2.84 6.57
N ILE A 253 6.24 -3.86 6.01
CA ILE A 253 4.86 -3.73 5.52
C ILE A 253 3.91 -3.43 6.70
N ARG A 254 4.01 -4.19 7.79
CA ARG A 254 3.21 -3.97 9.02
C ARG A 254 3.42 -2.56 9.60
N HIS A 255 4.67 -2.10 9.63
CA HIS A 255 4.99 -0.74 10.06
C HIS A 255 4.28 0.32 9.21
N ARG A 256 4.31 0.19 7.87
CA ARG A 256 3.62 1.10 6.95
C ARG A 256 2.10 1.04 7.10
N ILE A 257 1.51 -0.15 7.15
CA ILE A 257 0.05 -0.32 7.32
C ILE A 257 -0.41 0.28 8.66
N ARG A 258 0.36 0.10 9.74
CA ARG A 258 0.08 0.73 11.04
C ARG A 258 0.02 2.25 10.94
N LEU A 259 1.03 2.89 10.33
CA LEU A 259 1.05 4.35 10.14
C LEU A 259 -0.16 4.86 9.34
N LEU A 260 -0.57 4.13 8.30
CA LEU A 260 -1.76 4.47 7.52
C LEU A 260 -3.05 4.33 8.34
N LYS A 261 -3.19 3.26 9.12
CA LYS A 261 -4.37 3.08 10.01
C LYS A 261 -4.44 4.14 11.10
N GLU A 262 -3.31 4.51 11.70
CA GLU A 262 -3.22 5.61 12.68
C GLU A 262 -3.65 6.96 12.09
N MET A 263 -3.44 7.15 10.80
CA MET A 263 -3.94 8.30 10.05
C MET A 263 -5.47 8.25 9.80
N GLY A 264 -6.08 7.07 9.93
CA GLY A 264 -7.50 6.83 9.63
C GLY A 264 -7.76 6.31 8.21
N CYS A 265 -6.70 5.88 7.52
CA CYS A 265 -6.81 5.19 6.24
C CYS A 265 -7.47 3.83 6.41
N ASN A 266 -8.41 3.48 5.54
CA ASN A 266 -9.14 2.20 5.56
C ASN A 266 -8.92 1.36 4.31
N ALA A 267 -8.21 1.88 3.29
CA ALA A 267 -7.98 1.19 2.04
C ALA A 267 -6.63 1.55 1.39
N ILE A 268 -6.09 0.62 0.61
CA ILE A 268 -4.94 0.86 -0.26
C ILE A 268 -5.24 0.44 -1.70
N ARG A 269 -4.60 1.11 -2.66
CA ARG A 269 -4.54 0.71 -4.07
C ARG A 269 -3.11 0.30 -4.39
N THR A 270 -2.93 -0.89 -4.95
CA THR A 270 -1.60 -1.41 -5.30
C THR A 270 -1.17 -0.89 -6.67
N SER A 271 -0.60 0.30 -6.69
CA SER A 271 -0.25 1.03 -7.92
C SER A 271 1.09 0.57 -8.49
N HIS A 272 1.24 0.30 -9.75
CA HIS A 272 0.20 0.01 -10.75
C HIS A 272 0.47 -1.41 -11.23
N ASN A 273 0.47 -2.38 -10.29
CA ASN A 273 0.89 -3.76 -10.54
C ASN A 273 0.38 -4.72 -9.44
N MET A 274 0.54 -6.02 -9.68
CA MET A 274 0.13 -7.07 -8.76
C MET A 274 0.91 -6.99 -7.44
N PRO A 275 0.21 -7.04 -6.30
CA PRO A 275 0.83 -6.94 -4.98
C PRO A 275 1.62 -8.19 -4.59
N ALA A 276 2.52 -8.03 -3.60
CA ALA A 276 3.11 -9.17 -2.90
C ALA A 276 2.05 -9.87 -2.04
N PRO A 277 2.09 -11.22 -1.93
CA PRO A 277 1.16 -11.97 -1.08
C PRO A 277 1.17 -11.50 0.37
N GLU A 278 2.32 -11.25 0.94
CA GLU A 278 2.49 -10.81 2.33
C GLU A 278 1.78 -9.47 2.60
N LEU A 279 1.72 -8.57 1.62
CA LEU A 279 0.97 -7.32 1.76
C LEU A 279 -0.53 -7.61 1.92
N ILE A 280 -1.07 -8.51 1.11
CA ILE A 280 -2.49 -8.86 1.15
C ILE A 280 -2.84 -9.60 2.44
N GLU A 281 -2.00 -10.54 2.86
CA GLU A 281 -2.15 -11.30 4.11
C GLU A 281 -2.15 -10.37 5.33
N ILE A 282 -1.22 -9.41 5.38
CA ILE A 282 -1.19 -8.37 6.43
C ILE A 282 -2.44 -7.47 6.37
N CYS A 283 -2.93 -7.13 5.19
CA CYS A 283 -4.18 -6.38 5.04
C CYS A 283 -5.40 -7.19 5.54
N ASP A 284 -5.44 -8.50 5.29
CA ASP A 284 -6.48 -9.39 5.83
C ASP A 284 -6.49 -9.37 7.36
N GLU A 285 -5.32 -9.50 7.98
CA GLU A 285 -5.13 -9.53 9.44
C GLU A 285 -5.41 -8.20 10.13
N THR A 286 -5.13 -7.10 9.44
CA THR A 286 -5.21 -5.75 10.02
C THR A 286 -6.47 -4.99 9.65
N GLY A 287 -7.31 -5.54 8.76
CA GLY A 287 -8.53 -4.87 8.31
C GLY A 287 -8.28 -3.71 7.34
N MET A 288 -7.21 -3.76 6.53
CA MET A 288 -6.98 -2.79 5.48
C MET A 288 -7.61 -3.29 4.18
N MET A 289 -8.60 -2.60 3.65
CA MET A 289 -9.20 -2.94 2.35
C MET A 289 -8.21 -2.72 1.21
N VAL A 290 -8.32 -3.51 0.15
CA VAL A 290 -7.41 -3.45 -1.00
C VAL A 290 -8.17 -3.36 -2.32
N MET A 291 -7.82 -2.37 -3.13
CA MET A 291 -8.04 -2.35 -4.56
C MET A 291 -6.79 -2.96 -5.22
N ALA A 292 -6.88 -4.23 -5.62
CA ALA A 292 -5.75 -4.94 -6.22
C ALA A 292 -5.66 -4.64 -7.72
N GLU A 293 -4.56 -4.00 -8.12
CA GLU A 293 -4.36 -3.55 -9.50
C GLU A 293 -3.44 -4.48 -10.28
N SER A 294 -3.70 -4.59 -11.60
CA SER A 294 -2.98 -5.49 -12.49
C SER A 294 -1.95 -4.79 -13.37
N PHE A 295 -2.35 -3.78 -14.15
CA PHE A 295 -1.54 -3.23 -15.25
C PHE A 295 -1.48 -1.71 -15.26
N ASP A 296 -0.29 -1.13 -15.55
CA ASP A 296 -0.13 0.30 -15.84
C ASP A 296 -0.35 0.62 -17.33
N GLU A 297 -0.15 -0.34 -18.22
CA GLU A 297 -0.39 -0.16 -19.65
C GLU A 297 -0.97 -1.44 -20.29
N TRP A 298 -1.68 -1.25 -21.41
CA TRP A 298 -2.26 -2.35 -22.19
C TRP A 298 -1.57 -2.52 -23.55
N GLU A 299 -2.31 -2.41 -24.66
CA GLU A 299 -1.75 -2.59 -26.01
C GLU A 299 -0.94 -1.37 -26.45
N THR A 300 -1.30 -0.18 -25.98
CA THR A 300 -0.63 1.06 -26.35
C THR A 300 0.43 1.42 -25.31
N LYS A 301 1.65 1.68 -25.76
CA LYS A 301 2.81 1.92 -24.90
C LYS A 301 2.72 3.23 -24.11
N LYS A 302 3.19 3.21 -22.88
CA LYS A 302 3.59 4.37 -22.08
C LYS A 302 5.10 4.53 -22.05
N VAL A 303 5.83 3.43 -21.93
CA VAL A 303 7.30 3.40 -21.86
C VAL A 303 7.87 2.41 -22.88
N GLU A 304 9.13 2.57 -23.27
CA GLU A 304 9.72 1.86 -24.41
C GLU A 304 9.72 0.33 -24.23
N ASN A 305 10.07 -0.15 -23.03
CA ASN A 305 10.11 -1.58 -22.71
C ASN A 305 9.00 -1.98 -21.71
N GLY A 306 7.83 -1.35 -21.85
CA GLY A 306 6.67 -1.60 -21.02
C GLY A 306 5.93 -2.89 -21.36
N TYR A 307 4.87 -3.14 -20.60
CA TYR A 307 4.08 -4.38 -20.67
C TYR A 307 3.29 -4.52 -21.99
N HIS A 308 3.10 -3.43 -22.76
CA HIS A 308 2.42 -3.47 -24.06
C HIS A 308 2.99 -4.55 -25.02
N LYS A 309 4.29 -4.86 -24.90
CA LYS A 309 4.97 -5.89 -25.71
C LYS A 309 4.47 -7.30 -25.40
N GLU A 310 4.04 -7.54 -24.17
CA GLU A 310 3.60 -8.83 -23.66
C GLU A 310 2.07 -8.93 -23.54
N PHE A 311 1.36 -7.80 -23.53
CA PHE A 311 -0.07 -7.72 -23.21
C PHE A 311 -0.94 -8.66 -24.04
N GLY A 312 -0.75 -8.69 -25.37
CA GLY A 312 -1.58 -9.51 -26.27
C GLY A 312 -1.54 -11.02 -25.95
N GLN A 313 -0.38 -11.52 -25.50
CA GLN A 313 -0.15 -12.93 -25.21
C GLN A 313 -0.36 -13.29 -23.75
N TRP A 314 -0.06 -12.35 -22.82
CA TRP A 314 0.08 -12.66 -21.40
C TRP A 314 -1.00 -12.07 -20.50
N ALA A 315 -1.70 -11.02 -20.92
CA ALA A 315 -2.63 -10.30 -20.04
C ALA A 315 -3.69 -11.20 -19.39
N GLU A 316 -4.26 -12.15 -20.13
CA GLU A 316 -5.25 -13.07 -19.56
C GLU A 316 -4.62 -14.01 -18.51
N ARG A 317 -3.43 -14.57 -18.80
CA ARG A 317 -2.72 -15.44 -17.88
C ARG A 317 -2.35 -14.70 -16.58
N ASP A 318 -1.85 -13.49 -16.74
CA ASP A 318 -1.46 -12.65 -15.61
C ASP A 318 -2.67 -12.26 -14.74
N LEU A 319 -3.77 -11.88 -15.37
CA LEU A 319 -4.99 -11.49 -14.66
C LEU A 319 -5.66 -12.69 -13.96
N VAL A 320 -5.68 -13.85 -14.60
CA VAL A 320 -6.17 -15.11 -13.99
C VAL A 320 -5.34 -15.45 -12.74
N ASN A 321 -4.02 -15.37 -12.83
CA ASN A 321 -3.14 -15.64 -11.70
C ASN A 321 -3.39 -14.66 -10.55
N LEU A 322 -3.50 -13.35 -10.84
CA LEU A 322 -3.82 -12.33 -9.83
C LEU A 322 -5.11 -12.67 -9.09
N VAL A 323 -6.19 -12.94 -9.85
CA VAL A 323 -7.50 -13.20 -9.24
C VAL A 323 -7.49 -14.52 -8.45
N ARG A 324 -6.96 -15.61 -9.02
CA ARG A 324 -6.91 -16.90 -8.33
C ARG A 324 -6.06 -16.86 -7.07
N ARG A 325 -4.95 -16.11 -7.09
CA ARG A 325 -4.07 -15.96 -5.92
C ARG A 325 -4.80 -15.29 -4.76
N PHE A 326 -5.64 -14.28 -5.04
CA PHE A 326 -6.20 -13.41 -3.99
C PHE A 326 -7.72 -13.46 -3.83
N ARG A 327 -8.45 -14.26 -4.60
CA ARG A 327 -9.93 -14.32 -4.53
C ARG A 327 -10.50 -14.78 -3.19
N ASN A 328 -9.70 -15.44 -2.35
CA ASN A 328 -10.11 -15.86 -1.01
C ASN A 328 -9.75 -14.83 0.09
N ASN A 329 -8.90 -13.86 -0.21
CA ASN A 329 -8.47 -12.84 0.74
C ASN A 329 -9.58 -11.79 0.96
N PRO A 330 -10.10 -11.63 2.19
CA PRO A 330 -11.23 -10.72 2.44
C PRO A 330 -10.89 -9.25 2.29
N SER A 331 -9.64 -8.87 2.49
CA SER A 331 -9.17 -7.49 2.31
C SER A 331 -9.31 -6.99 0.88
N VAL A 332 -9.14 -7.86 -0.13
CA VAL A 332 -9.36 -7.50 -1.53
C VAL A 332 -10.86 -7.30 -1.76
N VAL A 333 -11.28 -6.06 -1.97
CA VAL A 333 -12.68 -5.68 -2.13
C VAL A 333 -13.03 -5.25 -3.56
N MET A 334 -12.01 -5.07 -4.41
CA MET A 334 -12.14 -4.57 -5.78
C MET A 334 -10.94 -4.99 -6.62
N TRP A 335 -11.19 -5.34 -7.88
CA TRP A 335 -10.13 -5.54 -8.88
C TRP A 335 -9.97 -4.29 -9.73
N CYS A 336 -8.72 -3.86 -9.96
CA CYS A 336 -8.42 -2.76 -10.87
C CYS A 336 -7.63 -3.28 -12.07
N ILE A 337 -8.18 -3.11 -13.29
CA ILE A 337 -7.65 -3.73 -14.50
C ILE A 337 -6.70 -2.86 -15.31
N GLY A 338 -6.51 -1.61 -14.92
CA GLY A 338 -5.60 -0.71 -15.63
C GLY A 338 -5.51 0.68 -15.02
N ASN A 339 -4.41 1.37 -15.32
CA ASN A 339 -4.16 2.74 -14.92
C ASN A 339 -3.83 3.63 -16.10
N GLU A 340 -4.62 4.69 -16.32
CA GLU A 340 -4.36 5.74 -17.31
C GLU A 340 -3.86 5.21 -18.66
N VAL A 341 -4.44 4.08 -19.07
CA VAL A 341 -3.99 3.38 -20.28
C VAL A 341 -4.20 4.26 -21.52
N PRO A 342 -3.21 4.42 -22.43
CA PRO A 342 -3.40 5.24 -23.63
C PRO A 342 -4.50 4.72 -24.54
N ASP A 343 -4.93 3.48 -24.36
CA ASP A 343 -6.07 2.85 -25.05
C ASP A 343 -7.39 3.58 -24.83
N GLN A 344 -7.50 4.46 -23.82
CA GLN A 344 -8.62 5.39 -23.59
C GLN A 344 -8.95 6.23 -24.85
N TRP A 345 -7.94 6.52 -25.67
CA TRP A 345 -8.05 7.36 -26.84
C TRP A 345 -8.32 6.57 -28.13
N ASN A 346 -8.34 5.22 -28.07
CA ASN A 346 -8.41 4.34 -29.24
C ASN A 346 -9.84 3.95 -29.64
N GLY A 347 -10.79 4.92 -29.61
CA GLY A 347 -12.19 4.71 -30.03
C GLY A 347 -12.81 3.47 -29.38
N ASP A 348 -13.34 2.54 -30.21
CA ASP A 348 -13.98 1.31 -29.72
C ASP A 348 -13.02 0.28 -29.10
N ARG A 349 -11.72 0.42 -29.29
CA ARG A 349 -10.74 -0.57 -28.81
C ARG A 349 -10.66 -0.55 -27.29
N GLY A 350 -10.61 0.65 -26.68
CA GLY A 350 -10.55 0.81 -25.24
C GLY A 350 -11.71 0.10 -24.50
N PRO A 351 -12.99 0.41 -24.81
CA PRO A 351 -14.13 -0.26 -24.19
C PRO A 351 -14.12 -1.79 -24.38
N LYS A 352 -13.72 -2.29 -25.55
CA LYS A 352 -13.62 -3.74 -25.79
C LYS A 352 -12.57 -4.43 -24.92
N LEU A 353 -11.43 -3.78 -24.72
CA LEU A 353 -10.39 -4.28 -23.82
C LEU A 353 -10.84 -4.24 -22.36
N SER A 354 -11.46 -3.14 -21.91
CA SER A 354 -12.03 -3.02 -20.57
C SER A 354 -13.02 -4.15 -20.30
N LEU A 355 -13.98 -4.36 -21.19
CA LEU A 355 -15.00 -5.40 -21.05
C LEU A 355 -14.36 -6.80 -21.04
N ARG A 356 -13.37 -7.07 -21.92
CA ARG A 356 -12.64 -8.35 -21.94
C ARG A 356 -11.96 -8.63 -20.62
N LEU A 357 -11.20 -7.68 -20.07
CA LEU A 357 -10.47 -7.86 -18.81
C LEU A 357 -11.43 -7.97 -17.61
N GLN A 358 -12.49 -7.17 -17.58
CA GLN A 358 -13.53 -7.26 -16.55
C GLN A 358 -14.21 -8.65 -16.57
N ASN A 359 -14.55 -9.18 -17.76
CA ASN A 359 -15.14 -10.51 -17.87
C ASN A 359 -14.21 -11.63 -17.39
N ILE A 360 -12.89 -11.48 -17.55
CA ILE A 360 -11.91 -12.41 -16.97
C ILE A 360 -11.99 -12.35 -15.43
N CYS A 361 -12.02 -11.17 -14.84
CA CYS A 361 -12.19 -11.02 -13.39
C CYS A 361 -13.49 -11.67 -12.90
N HIS A 362 -14.62 -11.41 -13.53
CA HIS A 362 -15.93 -12.00 -13.17
C HIS A 362 -15.97 -13.51 -13.32
N ARG A 363 -15.30 -14.07 -14.35
CA ARG A 363 -15.17 -15.51 -14.53
C ARG A 363 -14.42 -16.19 -13.39
N GLU A 364 -13.32 -15.60 -12.95
CA GLU A 364 -12.45 -16.15 -11.89
C GLU A 364 -12.96 -15.78 -10.48
N ASP A 365 -13.67 -14.66 -10.34
CA ASP A 365 -14.29 -14.20 -9.09
C ASP A 365 -15.54 -13.34 -9.36
N PRO A 366 -16.73 -13.92 -9.27
CA PRO A 366 -17.99 -13.23 -9.50
C PRO A 366 -18.45 -12.33 -8.32
N THR A 367 -17.64 -12.19 -7.27
CA THR A 367 -18.08 -11.55 -6.01
C THR A 367 -17.61 -10.12 -5.84
N ARG A 368 -16.57 -9.71 -6.58
CA ARG A 368 -15.97 -8.37 -6.44
C ARG A 368 -16.20 -7.53 -7.68
N PRO A 369 -16.53 -6.25 -7.51
CA PRO A 369 -16.62 -5.32 -8.63
C PRO A 369 -15.24 -5.05 -9.21
N VAL A 370 -15.25 -4.62 -10.48
CA VAL A 370 -14.06 -4.28 -11.27
C VAL A 370 -14.07 -2.78 -11.57
N THR A 371 -12.91 -2.16 -11.42
CA THR A 371 -12.67 -0.76 -11.75
C THR A 371 -11.43 -0.58 -12.62
N GLN A 372 -11.16 0.65 -13.00
CA GLN A 372 -10.03 1.09 -13.78
C GLN A 372 -9.74 2.56 -13.45
N GLY A 373 -8.46 2.93 -13.34
CA GLY A 373 -8.06 4.33 -13.17
C GLY A 373 -8.04 5.06 -14.51
N MET A 374 -8.93 6.03 -14.71
CA MET A 374 -9.09 6.76 -15.98
C MET A 374 -8.84 8.26 -15.78
N ASP A 375 -7.88 8.85 -16.53
CA ASP A 375 -7.53 10.27 -16.45
C ASP A 375 -8.07 11.11 -17.63
N ALA A 376 -8.71 10.48 -18.60
CA ALA A 376 -9.27 11.08 -19.82
C ALA A 376 -10.83 11.09 -19.80
N PRO A 377 -11.50 11.81 -18.86
CA PRO A 377 -12.93 11.68 -18.65
C PRO A 377 -13.78 11.98 -19.88
N ASP A 378 -13.36 12.89 -20.75
CA ASP A 378 -14.11 13.19 -21.98
C ASP A 378 -14.03 12.03 -22.99
N ALA A 379 -12.87 11.43 -23.17
CA ALA A 379 -12.68 10.32 -24.10
C ALA A 379 -13.43 9.07 -23.60
N VAL A 380 -13.25 8.69 -22.33
CA VAL A 380 -13.86 7.47 -21.76
C VAL A 380 -15.37 7.56 -21.59
N THR A 381 -15.90 8.78 -21.48
CA THR A 381 -17.36 9.01 -21.48
C THR A 381 -17.92 8.96 -22.89
N ALA A 382 -17.20 9.54 -23.88
CA ALA A 382 -17.64 9.59 -25.27
C ALA A 382 -17.64 8.21 -25.96
N ASN A 383 -16.66 7.35 -25.64
CA ASN A 383 -16.54 6.01 -26.21
C ASN A 383 -17.18 4.90 -25.36
N ASN A 384 -17.82 5.23 -24.25
CA ASN A 384 -18.44 4.32 -23.28
C ASN A 384 -17.45 3.43 -22.47
N MET A 385 -16.14 3.72 -22.47
CA MET A 385 -15.19 2.94 -21.68
C MET A 385 -15.46 2.99 -20.18
N ALA A 386 -15.90 4.15 -19.66
CA ALA A 386 -16.32 4.27 -18.26
C ALA A 386 -17.68 3.61 -17.99
N ALA A 387 -18.57 3.59 -18.98
CA ALA A 387 -19.91 3.02 -18.83
C ALA A 387 -19.94 1.48 -18.78
N VAL A 388 -18.92 0.80 -19.28
CA VAL A 388 -18.84 -0.68 -19.25
C VAL A 388 -18.23 -1.22 -17.95
N MET A 389 -17.64 -0.38 -17.10
CA MET A 389 -17.05 -0.80 -15.83
C MET A 389 -18.13 -0.99 -14.75
N ASP A 390 -17.89 -1.92 -13.82
CA ASP A 390 -18.77 -2.03 -12.63
C ASP A 390 -18.71 -0.75 -11.81
N ILE A 391 -17.49 -0.23 -11.59
CA ILE A 391 -17.25 1.02 -10.89
C ILE A 391 -16.40 1.93 -11.78
N PRO A 392 -16.89 3.10 -12.19
CA PRO A 392 -16.10 4.08 -12.93
C PRO A 392 -15.12 4.77 -11.99
N GLY A 393 -13.82 4.49 -12.16
CA GLY A 393 -12.71 5.11 -11.43
C GLY A 393 -12.12 6.26 -12.24
N PHE A 394 -12.02 7.44 -11.62
CA PHE A 394 -11.38 8.60 -12.23
C PHE A 394 -10.13 8.99 -11.47
N ASN A 395 -9.05 9.18 -12.22
CA ASN A 395 -7.83 9.78 -11.71
C ASN A 395 -7.95 11.29 -11.85
N TYR A 396 -7.87 12.00 -10.71
CA TYR A 396 -7.95 13.46 -10.66
C TYR A 396 -9.25 14.04 -11.26
N ARG A 397 -9.23 15.30 -11.67
CA ARG A 397 -10.37 16.01 -12.30
C ARG A 397 -11.65 16.05 -11.44
N PRO A 398 -11.56 16.30 -10.10
CA PRO A 398 -12.77 16.32 -9.24
C PRO A 398 -13.83 17.33 -9.70
N HIS A 399 -13.43 18.41 -10.38
CA HIS A 399 -14.35 19.40 -10.96
C HIS A 399 -15.28 18.85 -12.05
N LEU A 400 -14.97 17.67 -12.60
CA LEU A 400 -15.80 17.02 -13.63
C LEU A 400 -16.72 15.93 -13.05
N TYR A 401 -16.65 15.61 -11.77
CA TYR A 401 -17.42 14.52 -11.16
C TYR A 401 -18.92 14.67 -11.36
N ALA A 402 -19.48 15.87 -11.11
CA ALA A 402 -20.91 16.09 -11.31
C ALA A 402 -21.38 15.89 -12.76
N ARG A 403 -20.58 16.35 -13.72
CA ARG A 403 -20.86 16.17 -15.14
C ARG A 403 -20.79 14.70 -15.57
N ASN A 404 -19.76 13.99 -15.08
CA ASN A 404 -19.54 12.58 -15.43
C ASN A 404 -20.61 11.70 -14.79
N TYR A 405 -20.97 11.95 -13.53
CA TYR A 405 -22.05 11.25 -12.84
C TYR A 405 -23.35 11.21 -13.66
N LEU A 406 -23.76 12.36 -14.23
CA LEU A 406 -24.98 12.47 -15.03
C LEU A 406 -24.94 11.69 -16.36
N ARG A 407 -23.78 11.22 -16.78
CA ARG A 407 -23.56 10.50 -18.05
C ARG A 407 -23.31 9.00 -17.87
N LEU A 408 -23.16 8.54 -16.63
CA LEU A 408 -22.78 7.19 -16.30
C LEU A 408 -23.97 6.37 -15.79
N PRO A 409 -24.22 5.19 -16.34
CA PRO A 409 -25.35 4.35 -15.92
C PRO A 409 -25.21 3.82 -14.49
N GLN A 410 -23.98 3.80 -13.94
CA GLN A 410 -23.73 3.31 -12.59
C GLN A 410 -24.19 4.30 -11.51
N GLU A 411 -24.33 5.58 -11.84
CA GLU A 411 -24.69 6.63 -10.88
C GLU A 411 -23.78 6.65 -9.64
N MET A 412 -22.49 6.43 -9.85
CA MET A 412 -21.47 6.51 -8.82
C MET A 412 -20.13 6.89 -9.41
N ILE A 413 -19.23 7.42 -8.59
CA ILE A 413 -17.87 7.79 -8.97
C ILE A 413 -16.88 7.37 -7.87
N LEU A 414 -15.77 6.78 -8.27
CA LEU A 414 -14.63 6.51 -7.43
C LEU A 414 -13.48 7.45 -7.80
N GLY A 415 -12.90 8.13 -6.82
CA GLY A 415 -11.60 8.77 -6.97
C GLY A 415 -10.50 7.72 -6.90
N SER A 416 -10.21 7.07 -8.06
CA SER A 416 -9.23 5.99 -8.12
C SER A 416 -7.80 6.48 -7.92
N GLU A 417 -7.55 7.78 -8.19
CA GLU A 417 -6.29 8.48 -7.89
C GLU A 417 -6.59 9.97 -7.67
N THR A 418 -6.19 10.52 -6.53
CA THR A 418 -6.50 11.89 -6.15
C THR A 418 -5.27 12.62 -5.63
N ALA A 419 -5.33 13.95 -5.62
CA ALA A 419 -4.43 14.85 -4.90
C ALA A 419 -2.93 14.53 -5.00
N SER A 420 -2.33 14.58 -6.21
CA SER A 420 -0.85 14.65 -6.35
C SER A 420 -0.34 16.01 -5.83
N THR A 421 -0.50 16.22 -4.54
CA THR A 421 0.06 17.35 -3.80
C THR A 421 1.53 17.04 -3.51
N ILE A 422 2.42 17.97 -3.76
CA ILE A 422 3.86 17.78 -3.56
C ILE A 422 4.33 18.50 -2.30
N SER A 423 5.17 17.86 -1.52
CA SER A 423 5.80 18.45 -0.33
C SER A 423 7.07 17.71 0.07
N SER A 424 7.99 18.43 0.71
CA SER A 424 9.18 17.90 1.37
C SER A 424 9.08 18.17 2.86
N ARG A 425 9.25 17.13 3.69
CA ARG A 425 9.09 17.25 5.14
C ARG A 425 9.93 18.39 5.74
N GLY A 426 9.24 19.32 6.44
CA GLY A 426 9.86 20.41 7.18
C GLY A 426 10.48 21.54 6.32
N ILE A 427 10.20 21.56 5.01
CA ILE A 427 10.63 22.62 4.09
C ILE A 427 9.44 23.53 3.81
N TYR A 428 9.65 24.83 3.90
CA TYR A 428 8.60 25.82 3.69
C TYR A 428 9.05 26.94 2.75
N LYS A 429 8.18 27.31 1.82
CA LYS A 429 8.44 28.35 0.81
C LYS A 429 7.54 29.56 1.03
N PHE A 430 8.09 30.75 0.84
CA PHE A 430 7.40 32.02 1.00
C PHE A 430 7.42 32.84 -0.29
N PRO A 431 6.38 33.63 -0.58
CA PRO A 431 5.10 33.72 0.10
C PRO A 431 4.27 32.43 -0.05
N VAL A 432 3.38 32.15 0.94
CA VAL A 432 2.50 30.98 0.93
C VAL A 432 1.34 31.25 -0.03
N VAL A 433 1.40 30.63 -1.20
CA VAL A 433 0.40 30.74 -2.26
C VAL A 433 0.25 29.40 -2.97
N ARG A 434 -0.95 29.10 -3.47
CA ARG A 434 -1.18 27.91 -4.29
C ARG A 434 -0.35 27.95 -5.56
N ARG A 435 0.40 26.90 -5.86
CA ARG A 435 1.25 26.80 -7.06
C ARG A 435 1.09 25.43 -7.72
N SER A 436 1.05 25.47 -9.05
CA SER A 436 1.12 24.27 -9.88
C SER A 436 2.55 24.10 -10.39
N MET A 437 3.12 22.91 -10.20
CA MET A 437 4.44 22.51 -10.70
C MET A 437 5.59 23.47 -10.35
N PRO A 438 5.67 24.03 -9.12
CA PRO A 438 6.79 24.91 -8.78
C PRO A 438 8.09 24.11 -8.75
N ARG A 439 9.19 24.78 -9.15
CA ARG A 439 10.55 24.24 -9.10
C ARG A 439 11.44 25.20 -8.35
N TYR A 440 12.28 24.67 -7.47
CA TYR A 440 13.18 25.43 -6.61
C TYR A 440 14.60 24.88 -6.74
N ASP A 441 15.61 25.75 -6.55
CA ASP A 441 17.03 25.39 -6.70
C ASP A 441 17.48 24.28 -5.72
N ASP A 442 16.81 24.16 -4.58
CA ASP A 442 17.08 23.13 -3.58
C ASP A 442 16.39 21.79 -3.85
N HIS A 443 15.68 21.65 -4.97
CA HIS A 443 14.94 20.44 -5.36
C HIS A 443 13.91 19.98 -4.32
N GLN A 444 13.32 20.92 -3.56
CA GLN A 444 12.31 20.64 -2.55
C GLN A 444 10.95 21.25 -2.92
N ALA A 445 9.90 20.91 -2.19
CA ALA A 445 8.56 21.49 -2.30
C ALA A 445 8.05 21.94 -0.92
N SER A 446 7.10 22.88 -0.89
CA SER A 446 6.63 23.48 0.36
C SER A 446 5.73 22.55 1.16
N SER A 447 6.01 22.37 2.44
CA SER A 447 5.22 21.59 3.40
C SER A 447 3.97 22.34 3.91
N TYR A 448 3.68 23.52 3.38
CA TYR A 448 2.39 24.17 3.60
C TYR A 448 1.22 23.47 2.88
N ASP A 449 1.50 22.43 2.06
CA ASP A 449 0.53 21.66 1.30
C ASP A 449 -0.37 22.51 0.41
N VAL A 450 0.24 23.49 -0.27
CA VAL A 450 -0.41 24.39 -1.24
C VAL A 450 0.21 24.27 -2.64
N GLU A 451 1.04 23.26 -2.86
CA GLU A 451 1.72 22.98 -4.12
C GLU A 451 1.26 21.63 -4.68
N HIS A 452 0.96 21.58 -5.97
CA HIS A 452 0.43 20.36 -6.61
C HIS A 452 0.93 20.21 -8.05
N CYS A 453 0.74 19.04 -8.63
CA CYS A 453 1.02 18.77 -10.03
C CYS A 453 0.01 19.44 -10.96
N GLY A 454 0.40 19.67 -12.22
CA GLY A 454 -0.43 20.36 -13.22
C GLY A 454 -1.73 19.60 -13.57
N TRP A 455 -1.73 18.30 -13.43
CA TRP A 455 -2.91 17.43 -13.65
C TRP A 455 -3.78 17.25 -12.40
N SER A 456 -3.37 17.81 -11.25
CA SER A 456 -3.93 17.53 -9.95
C SER A 456 -4.41 18.79 -9.21
N ASN A 457 -4.66 18.66 -7.92
CA ASN A 457 -5.28 19.63 -7.05
C ASN A 457 -4.78 19.47 -5.60
N LEU A 458 -5.31 20.28 -4.68
CA LEU A 458 -5.06 20.15 -3.25
C LEU A 458 -6.01 19.15 -2.61
N PRO A 459 -5.68 18.58 -1.43
CA PRO A 459 -6.52 17.56 -0.77
C PRO A 459 -7.96 17.98 -0.54
N GLU A 460 -8.19 19.24 -0.20
CA GLU A 460 -9.53 19.74 0.10
C GLU A 460 -10.44 19.86 -1.14
N ASP A 461 -9.85 19.91 -2.32
CA ASP A 461 -10.62 19.87 -3.58
C ASP A 461 -11.28 18.50 -3.79
N ASP A 462 -10.67 17.43 -3.24
CA ASP A 462 -11.24 16.08 -3.21
C ASP A 462 -12.15 15.89 -1.98
N PHE A 463 -11.72 16.33 -0.79
CA PHE A 463 -12.53 16.22 0.43
C PHE A 463 -13.94 16.77 0.24
N ILE A 464 -14.05 17.95 -0.35
CA ILE A 464 -15.35 18.61 -0.54
C ILE A 464 -16.27 17.84 -1.49
N GLN A 465 -15.71 17.16 -2.51
CA GLN A 465 -16.49 16.29 -3.40
C GLN A 465 -17.06 15.10 -2.63
N HIS A 466 -16.23 14.47 -1.80
CA HIS A 466 -16.62 13.28 -1.05
C HIS A 466 -17.56 13.60 0.11
N ASP A 467 -17.46 14.79 0.70
CA ASP A 467 -18.37 15.23 1.76
C ASP A 467 -19.74 15.64 1.23
N ASP A 468 -19.77 16.40 0.14
CA ASP A 468 -21.00 17.04 -0.34
C ASP A 468 -21.75 16.19 -1.39
N ARG A 469 -21.13 15.10 -1.91
CA ARG A 469 -21.72 14.26 -2.95
C ARG A 469 -21.85 12.80 -2.52
N PRO A 470 -23.07 12.32 -2.23
CA PRO A 470 -23.31 10.94 -1.79
C PRO A 470 -22.79 9.89 -2.78
N TYR A 471 -22.88 10.15 -4.08
CA TYR A 471 -22.44 9.25 -5.14
C TYR A 471 -20.92 9.12 -5.28
N CYS A 472 -20.13 9.93 -4.60
CA CYS A 472 -18.68 9.76 -4.52
C CYS A 472 -18.34 8.69 -3.48
N MET A 473 -17.75 7.58 -3.94
CA MET A 473 -17.47 6.38 -3.12
C MET A 473 -16.26 6.55 -2.20
N GLY A 474 -15.52 7.64 -2.31
CA GLY A 474 -14.25 7.87 -1.63
C GLY A 474 -13.09 8.02 -2.60
N GLU A 475 -11.88 8.01 -2.06
CA GLU A 475 -10.67 8.38 -2.76
C GLU A 475 -9.50 7.44 -2.47
N PHE A 476 -8.51 7.43 -3.39
CA PHE A 476 -7.19 6.85 -3.21
C PHE A 476 -6.12 7.90 -3.54
N VAL A 477 -5.52 8.45 -2.50
CA VAL A 477 -4.58 9.58 -2.62
C VAL A 477 -3.27 9.16 -3.23
N TRP A 478 -2.75 9.93 -4.16
CA TRP A 478 -1.41 9.77 -4.72
C TRP A 478 -0.39 10.59 -3.91
N THR A 479 0.43 10.01 -2.98
CA THR A 479 0.51 8.62 -2.52
C THR A 479 0.58 8.56 -1.00
N GLY A 480 0.46 7.34 -0.43
CA GLY A 480 0.64 7.15 1.01
C GLY A 480 2.07 7.44 1.46
N PHE A 481 3.04 6.96 0.74
CA PHE A 481 4.48 7.15 1.00
C PHE A 481 5.18 7.73 -0.22
N ASP A 482 6.25 8.50 0.00
CA ASP A 482 7.21 8.75 -1.06
C ASP A 482 7.83 7.42 -1.51
N TYR A 483 8.14 7.31 -2.78
CA TYR A 483 8.68 6.13 -3.41
C TYR A 483 9.84 6.48 -4.35
N LEU A 484 10.67 5.51 -4.66
CA LEU A 484 11.80 5.67 -5.56
C LEU A 484 11.33 5.81 -7.02
N GLY A 485 11.90 6.76 -7.72
CA GLY A 485 11.48 7.17 -9.06
C GLY A 485 10.46 8.31 -9.05
N GLU A 486 10.06 8.77 -10.21
CA GLU A 486 9.10 9.84 -10.46
C GLU A 486 9.28 11.12 -9.61
N PRO A 487 10.45 11.76 -9.62
CA PRO A 487 10.71 12.92 -8.77
C PRO A 487 10.08 14.20 -9.33
N THR A 488 8.78 14.18 -9.60
CA THR A 488 8.02 15.32 -10.12
C THR A 488 7.94 16.43 -9.05
N PRO A 489 8.18 17.71 -9.38
CA PRO A 489 8.26 18.30 -10.72
C PRO A 489 9.68 18.33 -11.35
N TYR A 490 10.65 17.70 -10.72
CA TYR A 490 12.07 17.81 -11.10
C TYR A 490 12.47 16.84 -12.23
N TYR A 491 11.71 15.74 -12.44
CA TYR A 491 11.93 14.76 -13.53
C TYR A 491 13.38 14.27 -13.61
N SER A 492 14.10 14.67 -14.67
CA SER A 492 15.50 14.30 -14.91
C SER A 492 16.52 15.20 -14.22
N ASP A 493 16.08 16.23 -13.46
CA ASP A 493 17.00 17.13 -12.77
C ASP A 493 17.68 16.40 -11.61
N TRP A 494 18.90 15.99 -11.86
CA TRP A 494 19.74 15.38 -10.85
C TRP A 494 20.08 16.38 -9.74
N PRO A 495 20.05 16.01 -8.44
CA PRO A 495 20.00 14.64 -7.88
C PRO A 495 18.59 14.12 -7.46
N SER A 496 17.52 14.71 -7.92
CA SER A 496 16.18 14.26 -7.58
C SER A 496 15.94 12.82 -8.06
N HIS A 497 15.52 11.90 -7.16
CA HIS A 497 15.35 10.49 -7.48
C HIS A 497 14.22 9.80 -6.71
N SER A 498 13.58 10.51 -5.78
CA SER A 498 12.40 10.08 -5.05
C SER A 498 11.22 10.98 -5.35
N SER A 499 10.01 10.45 -5.27
CA SER A 499 8.80 11.25 -5.38
C SER A 499 8.67 12.26 -4.22
N LEU A 500 7.83 13.28 -4.42
CA LEU A 500 7.43 14.24 -3.42
C LEU A 500 5.94 14.12 -3.06
N PHE A 501 5.24 13.13 -3.59
CA PHE A 501 3.80 12.94 -3.48
C PHE A 501 3.35 12.37 -2.13
N GLY A 502 4.24 11.65 -1.46
CA GLY A 502 3.91 10.91 -0.23
C GLY A 502 3.31 11.80 0.86
N ILE A 503 2.28 11.30 1.52
CA ILE A 503 1.79 11.83 2.80
C ILE A 503 2.84 11.60 3.90
N ILE A 504 3.56 10.51 3.77
CA ILE A 504 4.70 10.09 4.60
C ILE A 504 5.93 10.08 3.71
N ASP A 505 7.08 10.54 4.20
CA ASP A 505 8.30 10.61 3.41
C ASP A 505 8.96 9.24 3.17
N LEU A 506 10.03 9.20 2.38
CA LEU A 506 10.76 7.96 2.04
C LEU A 506 11.37 7.27 3.27
N ALA A 507 11.62 8.00 4.35
CA ALA A 507 12.11 7.45 5.62
C ALA A 507 11.01 6.86 6.50
N GLY A 508 9.75 6.96 6.10
CA GLY A 508 8.60 6.55 6.91
C GLY A 508 8.21 7.58 7.96
N ILE A 509 8.63 8.83 7.81
CA ILE A 509 8.31 9.92 8.75
C ILE A 509 7.15 10.75 8.19
N PRO A 510 6.07 10.99 8.98
CA PRO A 510 4.95 11.82 8.57
C PRO A 510 5.37 13.22 8.13
N LYS A 511 4.85 13.69 6.98
CA LYS A 511 4.90 15.09 6.56
C LYS A 511 3.74 15.87 7.22
N ASP A 512 3.71 17.20 7.08
CA ASP A 512 2.62 18.00 7.67
C ASP A 512 1.25 17.56 7.16
N ARG A 513 1.15 17.19 5.88
CA ARG A 513 -0.07 16.68 5.24
C ARG A 513 -0.65 15.41 5.88
N TYR A 514 0.15 14.58 6.53
CA TYR A 514 -0.32 13.45 7.33
C TYR A 514 -1.34 13.88 8.39
N TRP A 515 -1.05 14.99 9.06
CA TRP A 515 -1.92 15.53 10.11
C TRP A 515 -3.20 16.15 9.55
N LEU A 516 -3.16 16.67 8.31
CA LEU A 516 -4.37 17.12 7.61
C LEU A 516 -5.30 15.94 7.34
N TYR A 517 -4.78 14.87 6.72
CA TYR A 517 -5.57 13.64 6.49
C TYR A 517 -6.05 13.02 7.80
N ARG A 518 -5.18 12.94 8.82
CA ARG A 518 -5.56 12.39 10.12
C ARG A 518 -6.68 13.20 10.77
N SER A 519 -6.63 14.51 10.71
CA SER A 519 -7.68 15.37 11.26
C SER A 519 -9.04 15.19 10.57
N LYS A 520 -9.04 14.70 9.32
CA LYS A 520 -10.24 14.43 8.52
C LYS A 520 -10.71 12.99 8.61
N TRP A 521 -9.79 12.03 8.61
CA TRP A 521 -10.10 10.60 8.48
C TRP A 521 -10.19 9.86 9.81
N ASN A 522 -9.52 10.35 10.85
CA ASN A 522 -9.52 9.75 12.19
C ASN A 522 -10.18 10.67 13.19
N SER A 523 -11.50 10.53 13.38
CA SER A 523 -12.27 11.30 14.36
C SER A 523 -12.05 10.84 15.80
N GLU A 524 -11.57 9.61 16.00
CA GLU A 524 -11.40 9.01 17.33
C GLU A 524 -10.12 9.53 18.04
N ALA A 525 -9.10 9.87 17.27
CA ALA A 525 -7.82 10.31 17.82
C ALA A 525 -7.70 11.83 17.76
N GLU A 526 -7.33 12.42 18.90
CA GLU A 526 -7.00 13.85 18.99
C GLU A 526 -5.93 14.22 17.96
N THR A 527 -6.23 15.23 17.14
CA THR A 527 -5.28 15.82 16.22
C THR A 527 -5.23 17.34 16.44
N LEU A 528 -4.05 17.83 16.78
CA LEU A 528 -3.74 19.27 16.88
C LEU A 528 -2.30 19.47 16.45
N HIS A 529 -2.10 19.84 15.18
CA HIS A 529 -0.79 20.00 14.56
C HIS A 529 -0.57 21.44 14.10
N ILE A 530 0.60 21.99 14.43
CA ILE A 530 1.00 23.36 14.11
C ILE A 530 2.08 23.30 13.04
N LEU A 531 1.89 24.02 11.95
CA LEU A 531 2.93 24.28 10.95
C LEU A 531 3.00 25.79 10.61
N PRO A 532 4.19 26.28 10.22
CA PRO A 532 5.49 25.62 10.08
C PRO A 532 6.19 25.44 11.43
N HIS A 533 7.37 24.80 11.44
CA HIS A 533 8.29 24.92 12.58
C HIS A 533 8.63 26.39 12.85
N TRP A 534 9.12 26.72 14.06
CA TRP A 534 9.32 28.12 14.44
C TRP A 534 10.80 28.49 14.56
N ASN A 535 11.62 28.13 13.56
CA ASN A 535 13.05 28.46 13.47
C ASN A 535 13.35 29.19 12.15
N TRP A 536 13.17 30.51 12.14
CA TRP A 536 13.27 31.38 10.96
C TRP A 536 14.27 32.52 11.17
N LYS A 537 15.45 32.26 11.73
CA LYS A 537 16.51 33.22 11.98
C LYS A 537 16.81 34.04 10.71
N GLY A 538 16.74 35.38 10.85
CA GLY A 538 16.91 36.33 9.76
C GLY A 538 15.62 36.74 9.05
N ARG A 539 14.46 36.20 9.49
CA ARG A 539 13.13 36.61 8.99
C ARG A 539 12.28 37.29 10.06
N GLU A 540 12.93 37.84 11.11
CA GLU A 540 12.22 38.51 12.22
C GLU A 540 11.35 39.66 11.69
N GLY A 541 10.07 39.65 12.03
CA GLY A 541 9.06 40.61 11.57
C GLY A 541 8.47 40.34 10.18
N GLU A 542 8.99 39.37 9.43
CA GLU A 542 8.42 39.00 8.13
C GLU A 542 7.16 38.13 8.30
N VAL A 543 6.26 38.23 7.31
CA VAL A 543 5.03 37.43 7.28
C VAL A 543 5.40 35.96 7.17
N THR A 544 4.94 35.19 8.15
CA THR A 544 5.16 33.77 8.29
C THR A 544 3.82 33.15 8.70
N PRO A 545 2.96 32.74 7.72
CA PRO A 545 1.66 32.15 8.00
C PRO A 545 1.76 30.93 8.91
N VAL A 546 0.77 30.77 9.80
CA VAL A 546 0.63 29.58 10.65
C VAL A 546 -0.65 28.88 10.30
N PHE A 547 -0.56 27.57 10.02
CA PHE A 547 -1.71 26.70 9.83
C PHE A 547 -1.83 25.72 10.99
N ILE A 548 -3.06 25.36 11.32
CA ILE A 548 -3.37 24.35 12.30
C ILE A 548 -4.25 23.29 11.64
N TYR A 549 -3.81 22.03 11.70
CA TYR A 549 -4.59 20.87 11.29
C TYR A 549 -5.15 20.20 12.53
N THR A 550 -6.46 20.14 12.65
CA THR A 550 -7.14 19.61 13.82
C THR A 550 -8.50 19.00 13.46
N ASN A 551 -8.96 18.01 14.21
CA ASN A 551 -10.33 17.50 14.10
C ASN A 551 -11.35 18.37 14.86
N TYR A 552 -10.89 19.30 15.69
CA TYR A 552 -11.75 20.27 16.35
C TYR A 552 -12.24 21.40 15.43
N PRO A 553 -13.40 22.01 15.71
CA PRO A 553 -13.98 23.03 14.84
C PRO A 553 -13.27 24.38 14.89
N GLU A 554 -12.59 24.69 16.02
CA GLU A 554 -12.02 26.02 16.27
C GLU A 554 -10.69 25.91 17.02
N ALA A 555 -9.80 26.87 16.79
CA ALA A 555 -8.61 27.07 17.63
C ALA A 555 -8.24 28.55 17.76
N GLU A 556 -7.53 28.88 18.84
CA GLU A 556 -6.88 30.15 19.07
C GLU A 556 -5.36 29.99 18.99
N LEU A 557 -4.72 30.88 18.26
CA LEU A 557 -3.27 30.90 18.09
C LEU A 557 -2.64 31.94 18.99
N PHE A 558 -1.54 31.58 19.64
CA PHE A 558 -0.73 32.50 20.46
C PHE A 558 0.72 32.50 19.98
N ILE A 559 1.30 33.69 19.82
CA ILE A 559 2.74 33.88 19.57
C ILE A 559 3.31 34.61 20.78
N ASN A 560 4.28 34.02 21.46
CA ASN A 560 4.88 34.57 22.68
C ASN A 560 3.83 35.01 23.70
N GLY A 561 2.77 34.19 23.90
CA GLY A 561 1.67 34.46 24.80
C GLY A 561 0.65 35.51 24.34
N ARG A 562 0.86 36.14 23.18
CA ARG A 562 -0.09 37.11 22.59
C ARG A 562 -1.03 36.43 21.63
N SER A 563 -2.34 36.55 21.87
CA SER A 563 -3.36 35.98 20.97
C SER A 563 -3.29 36.60 19.57
N GLN A 564 -3.36 35.76 18.58
CA GLN A 564 -3.50 36.09 17.15
C GLN A 564 -4.97 35.96 16.72
N GLY A 565 -5.87 35.78 17.68
CA GLY A 565 -7.31 35.58 17.50
C GLY A 565 -7.69 34.14 17.23
N ARG A 566 -8.99 33.87 17.35
CA ARG A 566 -9.60 32.60 17.06
C ARG A 566 -9.92 32.44 15.57
N ARG A 567 -9.83 31.22 15.08
CA ARG A 567 -10.29 30.81 13.76
C ARG A 567 -11.18 29.59 13.91
N ARG A 568 -12.31 29.60 13.19
CA ARG A 568 -13.24 28.49 13.09
C ARG A 568 -13.25 27.96 11.67
N LYS A 569 -13.38 26.63 11.52
CA LYS A 569 -13.55 26.02 10.21
C LYS A 569 -14.80 26.55 9.53
N ASP A 570 -14.69 26.91 8.26
CA ASP A 570 -15.78 27.51 7.50
C ASP A 570 -16.68 26.42 6.88
N THR A 571 -17.58 25.85 7.67
CA THR A 571 -18.54 24.83 7.21
C THR A 571 -19.58 25.36 6.23
N GLY A 572 -19.70 26.71 6.08
CA GLY A 572 -20.55 27.33 5.06
C GLY A 572 -19.96 27.25 3.64
N VAL A 573 -18.68 26.88 3.50
CA VAL A 573 -18.07 26.61 2.20
C VAL A 573 -18.52 25.22 1.72
N THR A 574 -19.29 25.18 0.63
CA THR A 574 -19.75 23.95 -0.02
C THR A 574 -19.16 23.84 -1.41
N ILE A 575 -19.31 22.67 -2.03
CA ILE A 575 -18.86 22.46 -3.42
C ILE A 575 -19.56 23.44 -4.38
N ASP A 576 -20.81 23.80 -4.13
CA ASP A 576 -21.63 24.64 -5.03
C ASP A 576 -21.27 26.12 -4.91
N ASN A 577 -20.79 26.61 -3.73
CA ASN A 577 -20.42 28.01 -3.53
C ASN A 577 -18.90 28.23 -3.43
N SER A 578 -18.11 27.20 -3.53
CA SER A 578 -16.65 27.23 -3.53
C SER A 578 -16.11 27.32 -4.95
N ALA A 579 -16.58 28.30 -5.75
CA ALA A 579 -16.06 28.47 -7.09
C ALA A 579 -14.53 28.38 -7.09
N ASP A 580 -13.96 27.68 -8.07
CA ASP A 580 -12.52 27.68 -8.30
C ASP A 580 -12.13 29.12 -8.58
N SER A 581 -11.79 29.87 -7.53
CA SER A 581 -11.19 31.15 -7.77
C SER A 581 -9.81 30.84 -8.35
N VAL A 582 -9.62 31.29 -9.54
CA VAL A 582 -8.39 31.16 -10.31
C VAL A 582 -7.21 31.90 -9.63
N SER A 583 -7.49 32.66 -8.57
CA SER A 583 -6.47 33.36 -7.79
C SER A 583 -5.66 32.36 -6.96
N ALA A 584 -4.37 32.25 -7.24
CA ALA A 584 -3.40 31.49 -6.45
C ALA A 584 -3.34 31.90 -4.95
N ALA A 585 -3.98 33.02 -4.58
CA ALA A 585 -4.10 33.51 -3.21
C ALA A 585 -5.41 33.07 -2.52
N ASP A 586 -6.39 32.57 -3.27
CA ASP A 586 -7.68 32.17 -2.69
C ASP A 586 -7.66 30.70 -2.25
N LEU A 587 -7.55 30.53 -0.95
CA LEU A 587 -7.62 29.22 -0.28
C LEU A 587 -9.00 29.02 0.38
N LYS A 588 -10.10 29.37 -0.31
CA LYS A 588 -11.47 29.32 0.25
C LYS A 588 -11.87 27.94 0.69
N ARG A 589 -11.65 26.88 -0.15
CA ARG A 589 -11.97 25.51 0.20
C ARG A 589 -11.16 25.00 1.38
N GLN A 590 -9.89 25.43 1.48
CA GLN A 590 -8.99 25.05 2.56
C GLN A 590 -9.51 25.50 3.92
N ARG A 591 -10.22 26.65 4.00
CA ARG A 591 -10.82 27.15 5.25
C ARG A 591 -11.90 26.25 5.84
N ARG A 592 -12.48 25.35 5.06
CA ARG A 592 -13.40 24.33 5.56
C ARG A 592 -12.69 23.25 6.39
N TYR A 593 -11.40 23.00 6.11
CA TYR A 593 -10.64 21.88 6.68
C TYR A 593 -9.42 22.31 7.49
N ARG A 594 -8.86 23.48 7.21
CA ARG A 594 -7.67 24.05 7.87
C ARG A 594 -8.04 25.33 8.61
N LEU A 595 -7.33 25.59 9.73
CA LEU A 595 -7.35 26.88 10.41
C LEU A 595 -6.09 27.64 10.01
N MET A 596 -6.23 28.84 9.43
CA MET A 596 -5.12 29.55 8.77
C MET A 596 -5.01 31.00 9.26
N TRP A 597 -3.85 31.38 9.77
CA TRP A 597 -3.44 32.75 10.11
C TRP A 597 -2.41 33.19 9.07
N MET A 598 -2.85 33.93 8.07
CA MET A 598 -2.05 34.29 6.87
C MET A 598 -1.12 35.50 7.08
N ASP A 599 -1.33 36.29 8.11
CA ASP A 599 -0.68 37.58 8.38
C ASP A 599 0.21 37.58 9.62
N THR A 600 0.38 36.43 10.27
CA THR A 600 1.30 36.29 11.40
C THR A 600 2.73 36.64 11.01
N ARG A 601 3.48 37.22 11.96
CA ARG A 601 4.88 37.60 11.75
C ARG A 601 5.80 36.78 12.66
N TYR A 602 6.92 36.39 12.11
CA TYR A 602 7.90 35.63 12.87
C TYR A 602 8.56 36.49 13.97
N GLU A 603 8.49 35.99 15.18
CA GLU A 603 9.28 36.40 16.35
C GLU A 603 9.81 35.12 17.01
N PRO A 604 11.13 35.03 17.31
CA PRO A 604 11.66 33.89 18.05
C PRO A 604 10.91 33.69 19.37
N GLY A 605 10.65 32.43 19.75
CA GLY A 605 9.95 32.12 21.00
C GLY A 605 8.95 30.98 20.84
N THR A 606 7.71 31.14 21.30
CA THR A 606 6.69 30.10 21.35
C THR A 606 5.54 30.35 20.38
N VAL A 607 5.03 29.30 19.79
CA VAL A 607 3.74 29.27 19.08
C VAL A 607 2.88 28.22 19.75
N LYS A 608 1.74 28.64 20.29
CA LYS A 608 0.80 27.78 20.99
C LYS A 608 -0.57 27.81 20.31
N ALA A 609 -1.17 26.66 20.13
CA ALA A 609 -2.55 26.50 19.71
C ALA A 609 -3.38 25.95 20.86
N VAL A 610 -4.58 26.49 21.06
CA VAL A 610 -5.60 25.96 21.96
C VAL A 610 -6.83 25.65 21.12
N ALA A 611 -7.24 24.40 21.10
CA ALA A 611 -8.41 23.95 20.35
C ALA A 611 -9.66 23.97 21.24
N TYR A 612 -10.80 24.23 20.62
CA TYR A 612 -12.11 24.35 21.27
C TYR A 612 -13.12 23.42 20.62
N ASP A 613 -14.02 22.85 21.46
CA ASP A 613 -15.19 22.09 21.00
C ASP A 613 -16.31 23.00 20.42
N GLU A 614 -17.45 22.40 20.06
CA GLU A 614 -18.60 23.13 19.55
C GLU A 614 -19.24 24.04 20.59
N GLU A 615 -19.08 23.72 21.87
CA GLU A 615 -19.56 24.49 23.02
C GLU A 615 -18.62 25.63 23.41
N GLY A 616 -17.43 25.70 22.83
CA GLY A 616 -16.42 26.72 23.10
C GLY A 616 -15.51 26.41 24.29
N ASN A 617 -15.51 25.19 24.80
CA ASN A 617 -14.58 24.76 25.85
C ASN A 617 -13.22 24.44 25.26
N ALA A 618 -12.14 24.81 25.96
CA ALA A 618 -10.79 24.40 25.60
C ALA A 618 -10.61 22.88 25.85
N VAL A 619 -10.27 22.13 24.80
CA VAL A 619 -10.20 20.67 24.84
C VAL A 619 -8.81 20.10 24.57
N ALA A 620 -7.94 20.85 23.87
CA ALA A 620 -6.58 20.44 23.60
C ALA A 620 -5.66 21.64 23.47
N GLU A 621 -4.37 21.44 23.80
CA GLU A 621 -3.35 22.45 23.53
C GLU A 621 -2.05 21.86 23.01
N ARG A 622 -1.37 22.58 22.15
CA ARG A 622 -0.06 22.24 21.65
C ARG A 622 0.82 23.46 21.53
N GLU A 623 2.08 23.29 21.88
CA GLU A 623 3.09 24.34 21.75
C GLU A 623 4.32 23.83 20.98
N ILE A 624 4.83 24.67 20.09
CA ILE A 624 6.14 24.53 19.46
C ILE A 624 7.00 25.74 19.81
N ARG A 625 8.32 25.57 19.71
CA ARG A 625 9.27 26.63 20.12
C ARG A 625 10.39 26.77 19.11
N THR A 626 10.97 27.97 19.05
CA THR A 626 12.25 28.20 18.43
C THR A 626 13.31 27.41 19.20
N ALA A 627 13.92 26.43 18.56
CA ALA A 627 15.01 25.65 19.12
C ALA A 627 16.30 26.45 19.16
N GLY A 628 17.12 26.18 20.16
CA GLY A 628 18.51 26.61 20.23
C GLY A 628 19.43 25.76 19.34
N GLU A 629 20.75 25.84 19.61
CA GLU A 629 21.73 25.04 18.89
C GLU A 629 21.58 23.53 19.19
N PRO A 630 21.78 22.67 18.19
CA PRO A 630 21.76 21.21 18.34
C PRO A 630 22.68 20.75 19.50
N TYR A 631 22.15 19.88 20.38
CA TYR A 631 22.90 19.48 21.58
C TYR A 631 22.94 17.96 21.81
N ARG A 632 21.84 17.25 21.58
CA ARG A 632 21.77 15.82 21.83
C ARG A 632 21.01 15.05 20.75
N ILE A 633 21.43 13.82 20.54
CA ILE A 633 20.70 12.84 19.74
C ILE A 633 19.63 12.18 20.62
N VAL A 634 18.46 11.90 20.07
CA VAL A 634 17.40 11.09 20.66
C VAL A 634 17.07 9.94 19.72
N LEU A 635 16.98 8.72 20.25
CA LEU A 635 16.63 7.51 19.52
C LEU A 635 15.31 6.97 20.08
N GLU A 636 14.38 6.65 19.20
CA GLU A 636 13.08 6.07 19.53
C GLU A 636 12.82 4.88 18.62
N ALA A 637 12.81 3.67 19.20
CA ALA A 637 12.48 2.46 18.46
C ALA A 637 10.95 2.26 18.44
N ASP A 638 10.42 1.89 17.29
CA ASP A 638 8.98 1.56 17.16
C ASP A 638 8.59 0.32 17.97
N ARG A 639 9.55 -0.59 18.15
CA ARG A 639 9.43 -1.80 18.97
C ARG A 639 10.74 -2.09 19.67
N THR A 640 10.66 -2.48 20.93
CA THR A 640 11.81 -2.86 21.77
C THR A 640 12.00 -4.37 21.90
N VAL A 641 11.07 -5.16 21.35
CA VAL A 641 11.15 -6.62 21.28
C VAL A 641 10.83 -7.06 19.85
N ILE A 642 11.68 -7.89 19.27
CA ILE A 642 11.55 -8.44 17.92
C ILE A 642 11.93 -9.94 17.92
N ALA A 643 11.53 -10.68 16.88
CA ALA A 643 11.89 -12.08 16.71
C ALA A 643 13.35 -12.23 16.19
N ALA A 644 14.07 -13.22 16.69
CA ALA A 644 15.43 -13.55 16.23
C ALA A 644 15.36 -14.50 15.01
N ASP A 645 14.81 -14.02 13.89
CA ASP A 645 14.57 -14.78 12.65
C ASP A 645 15.34 -14.21 11.43
N GLY A 646 16.14 -13.15 11.66
CA GLY A 646 16.84 -12.44 10.59
C GLY A 646 15.94 -11.52 9.74
N LYS A 647 14.63 -11.47 9.99
CA LYS A 647 13.62 -10.79 9.14
C LYS A 647 12.75 -9.78 9.89
N ASP A 648 12.60 -9.91 11.20
CA ASP A 648 11.74 -9.02 12.01
C ASP A 648 12.48 -7.72 12.37
N TYR A 649 12.38 -6.70 11.50
CA TYR A 649 13.11 -5.43 11.65
C TYR A 649 12.45 -4.48 12.64
N ALA A 650 13.25 -3.71 13.37
CA ALA A 650 12.83 -2.55 14.14
C ALA A 650 13.22 -1.25 13.43
N PHE A 651 12.35 -0.23 13.55
CA PHE A 651 12.54 1.09 12.96
C PHE A 651 12.87 2.08 14.07
N VAL A 652 14.08 2.66 14.00
CA VAL A 652 14.57 3.61 14.99
C VAL A 652 14.54 5.01 14.41
N THR A 653 13.59 5.83 14.87
CA THR A 653 13.55 7.25 14.55
C THR A 653 14.65 7.98 15.31
N VAL A 654 15.41 8.79 14.60
CA VAL A 654 16.49 9.62 15.13
C VAL A 654 16.07 11.08 14.99
N ARG A 655 16.19 11.85 16.08
CA ARG A 655 16.03 13.29 16.05
C ARG A 655 17.12 13.97 16.88
N VAL A 656 17.32 15.25 16.61
CA VAL A 656 18.24 16.09 17.37
C VAL A 656 17.46 17.15 18.13
N GLU A 657 17.85 17.37 19.37
CA GLU A 657 17.25 18.34 20.29
C GLU A 657 18.31 19.31 20.81
N ASP A 658 17.88 20.50 21.19
CA ASP A 658 18.68 21.47 21.90
C ASP A 658 18.86 21.11 23.39
N ARG A 659 19.48 22.01 24.19
CA ARG A 659 19.69 21.80 25.64
C ARG A 659 18.38 21.69 26.43
N GLN A 660 17.33 22.36 25.97
CA GLN A 660 16.01 22.39 26.61
C GLN A 660 15.12 21.21 26.20
N GLY A 661 15.55 20.41 25.24
CA GLY A 661 14.77 19.29 24.71
C GLY A 661 13.83 19.68 23.56
N THR A 662 14.03 20.86 22.99
CA THR A 662 13.27 21.28 21.81
C THR A 662 13.87 20.64 20.56
N PRO A 663 13.05 19.97 19.72
CA PRO A 663 13.51 19.43 18.44
C PRO A 663 14.11 20.54 17.53
N CYS A 664 15.25 20.23 16.91
CA CYS A 664 15.95 21.16 16.03
C CYS A 664 15.57 20.90 14.56
N PRO A 665 14.57 21.59 14.00
CA PRO A 665 14.00 21.26 12.68
C PRO A 665 14.94 21.58 11.50
N LEU A 666 16.02 22.30 11.75
CA LEU A 666 17.03 22.65 10.74
C LEU A 666 18.31 21.84 10.86
N ALA A 667 18.38 20.89 11.81
CA ALA A 667 19.58 20.10 12.02
C ALA A 667 19.84 19.16 10.81
N ASP A 668 21.08 19.18 10.30
CA ASP A 668 21.59 18.37 9.19
C ASP A 668 22.83 17.56 9.58
N ASN A 669 23.06 17.40 10.88
CA ASN A 669 24.20 16.68 11.42
C ASN A 669 24.33 15.27 10.82
N GLU A 670 25.57 14.84 10.48
CA GLU A 670 25.82 13.42 10.12
C GLU A 670 25.73 12.54 11.37
N ILE A 671 24.80 11.59 11.35
CA ILE A 671 24.66 10.58 12.40
C ILE A 671 25.42 9.32 11.97
N ARG A 672 26.18 8.74 12.90
CA ARG A 672 26.93 7.49 12.72
C ARG A 672 26.41 6.45 13.71
N PHE A 673 26.12 5.28 13.19
CA PHE A 673 25.58 4.16 13.97
C PHE A 673 26.66 3.10 14.23
N GLU A 674 26.66 2.60 15.47
CA GLU A 674 27.34 1.40 15.89
C GLU A 674 26.28 0.45 16.46
N VAL A 675 26.10 -0.70 15.82
CA VAL A 675 25.13 -1.72 16.26
C VAL A 675 25.90 -2.94 16.71
N THR A 676 25.66 -3.37 17.95
CA THR A 676 26.36 -4.51 18.55
C THR A 676 25.38 -5.49 19.18
N GLY A 677 25.85 -6.73 19.46
CA GLY A 677 25.03 -7.78 20.04
C GLY A 677 24.33 -8.64 18.98
N ALA A 678 23.05 -8.93 19.20
CA ALA A 678 22.29 -9.90 18.40
C ALA A 678 21.65 -9.30 17.13
N GLY A 679 22.19 -8.19 16.59
CA GLY A 679 21.65 -7.55 15.38
C GLY A 679 22.67 -6.68 14.66
N TYR A 680 22.22 -6.05 13.56
CA TYR A 680 23.05 -5.20 12.71
C TYR A 680 22.23 -4.08 12.06
N TYR A 681 22.94 -3.01 11.61
CA TYR A 681 22.34 -1.94 10.82
C TYR A 681 22.00 -2.47 9.42
N ARG A 682 20.74 -2.42 9.04
CA ARG A 682 20.28 -2.91 7.74
C ARG A 682 20.25 -1.81 6.67
N ALA A 683 19.64 -0.68 7.01
CA ALA A 683 19.49 0.47 6.12
C ALA A 683 19.08 1.72 6.91
N GLY A 684 19.04 2.89 6.26
CA GLY A 684 18.47 4.10 6.78
C GLY A 684 18.12 5.09 5.69
N ALA A 685 17.19 5.99 5.98
CA ALA A 685 16.80 7.09 5.11
C ALA A 685 16.52 8.35 5.94
N ASN A 686 16.76 9.51 5.33
CA ASN A 686 16.44 10.80 5.95
C ASN A 686 15.18 11.47 5.36
N GLY A 687 14.61 10.92 4.30
CA GLY A 687 13.41 11.46 3.66
C GLY A 687 13.66 12.61 2.68
N ASN A 688 14.93 13.01 2.46
CA ASN A 688 15.27 14.01 1.44
C ASN A 688 15.19 13.38 0.04
N PRO A 689 14.29 13.83 -0.84
CA PRO A 689 14.09 13.26 -2.17
C PRO A 689 15.30 13.46 -3.11
N ALA A 690 16.23 14.33 -2.76
CA ALA A 690 17.43 14.62 -3.52
C ALA A 690 18.73 14.13 -2.84
N SER A 691 18.64 13.31 -1.77
CA SER A 691 19.83 12.78 -1.09
C SER A 691 20.42 11.60 -1.81
N LEU A 692 21.72 11.66 -2.14
CA LEU A 692 22.45 10.56 -2.77
C LEU A 692 23.21 9.68 -1.76
N GLU A 693 22.95 9.84 -0.48
CA GLU A 693 23.60 9.03 0.56
C GLU A 693 23.12 7.56 0.47
N PRO A 694 24.05 6.59 0.41
CA PRO A 694 23.68 5.17 0.32
C PRO A 694 22.95 4.69 1.56
N PHE A 695 21.78 4.10 1.38
CA PHE A 695 20.92 3.63 2.47
C PHE A 695 21.56 2.56 3.37
N GLN A 696 22.46 1.73 2.83
CA GLN A 696 23.10 0.62 3.56
C GLN A 696 24.29 1.04 4.42
N ARG A 697 24.76 2.29 4.31
CA ARG A 697 25.86 2.77 5.14
C ARG A 697 25.36 3.15 6.53
N PRO A 698 26.03 2.73 7.61
CA PRO A 698 25.61 3.06 8.97
C PRO A 698 25.98 4.50 9.35
N ARG A 699 25.75 5.43 8.42
CA ARG A 699 25.89 6.88 8.59
C ARG A 699 25.06 7.62 7.56
N MET A 700 24.47 8.74 7.97
CA MET A 700 23.65 9.58 7.11
C MET A 700 23.45 10.95 7.75
N LYS A 701 23.35 12.01 6.95
CA LYS A 701 22.92 13.31 7.43
C LYS A 701 21.44 13.30 7.74
N LEU A 702 21.05 14.05 8.76
CA LEU A 702 19.64 14.34 9.02
C LEU A 702 19.06 15.22 7.90
N PHE A 703 17.76 15.10 7.69
CA PHE A 703 16.96 16.02 6.89
C PHE A 703 15.83 16.57 7.74
N SER A 704 15.76 17.90 7.84
CA SER A 704 14.81 18.58 8.74
C SER A 704 14.83 17.98 10.15
N GLY A 705 16.04 17.80 10.69
CA GLY A 705 16.28 17.33 12.05
C GLY A 705 16.06 15.86 12.33
N MET A 706 15.72 15.04 11.32
CA MET A 706 15.30 13.64 11.54
C MET A 706 15.82 12.67 10.46
N MET A 707 15.86 11.40 10.82
CA MET A 707 16.04 10.24 9.91
C MET A 707 15.48 8.98 10.58
N THR A 708 15.39 7.88 9.82
CA THR A 708 15.07 6.55 10.33
C THR A 708 16.22 5.59 10.04
N ALA A 709 16.60 4.77 11.04
CA ALA A 709 17.48 3.63 10.88
C ALA A 709 16.68 2.33 11.00
N VAL A 710 16.93 1.38 10.13
CA VAL A 710 16.35 0.04 10.14
C VAL A 710 17.35 -0.94 10.75
N ILE A 711 16.94 -1.59 11.82
CA ILE A 711 17.77 -2.55 12.58
C ILE A 711 17.22 -3.95 12.36
N ALA A 712 18.09 -4.84 11.92
CA ALA A 712 17.78 -6.25 11.68
C ALA A 712 18.35 -7.12 12.81
N PRO A 713 17.61 -8.16 13.28
CA PRO A 713 18.15 -9.15 14.19
C PRO A 713 19.03 -10.15 13.43
N THR A 714 19.86 -10.86 14.17
CA THR A 714 20.43 -12.14 13.71
C THR A 714 19.47 -13.28 14.07
N GLU A 715 19.78 -14.51 13.65
CA GLU A 715 19.00 -15.72 14.05
C GLU A 715 19.29 -16.15 15.50
N ARG A 716 20.12 -15.40 16.24
CA ARG A 716 20.46 -15.69 17.65
C ARG A 716 19.76 -14.69 18.56
N PRO A 717 18.92 -15.14 19.51
CA PRO A 717 18.32 -14.28 20.52
C PRO A 717 19.36 -13.52 21.34
N GLY A 718 19.02 -12.31 21.76
CA GLY A 718 19.89 -11.50 22.60
C GLY A 718 19.55 -10.01 22.56
N THR A 719 20.37 -9.21 23.22
CA THR A 719 20.23 -7.76 23.20
C THR A 719 20.95 -7.17 21.97
N ILE A 720 20.28 -6.26 21.30
CA ILE A 720 20.81 -5.44 20.22
C ILE A 720 21.01 -4.03 20.79
N THR A 721 22.23 -3.55 20.82
CA THR A 721 22.53 -2.20 21.28
C THR A 721 22.79 -1.30 20.08
N VAL A 722 21.95 -0.30 19.87
CA VAL A 722 22.07 0.71 18.81
C VAL A 722 22.60 1.99 19.42
N LYS A 723 23.79 2.40 19.05
CA LYS A 723 24.44 3.63 19.50
C LYS A 723 24.56 4.59 18.32
N ALA A 724 24.12 5.83 18.53
CA ALA A 724 24.23 6.91 17.56
C ALA A 724 25.18 8.01 18.07
N THR A 725 26.05 8.49 17.20
CA THR A 725 27.01 9.55 17.49
C THR A 725 27.06 10.59 16.38
N SER A 726 27.40 11.84 16.74
CA SER A 726 27.68 12.91 15.80
C SER A 726 28.66 13.91 16.43
N PRO A 727 29.58 14.53 15.67
CA PRO A 727 30.47 15.54 16.23
C PRO A 727 29.68 16.69 16.88
N GLY A 728 30.08 17.06 18.10
CA GLY A 728 29.46 18.18 18.84
C GLY A 728 28.13 17.84 19.54
N LEU A 729 27.57 16.65 19.36
CA LEU A 729 26.32 16.25 20.00
C LEU A 729 26.56 15.18 21.10
N LYS A 730 25.72 15.21 22.14
CA LYS A 730 25.65 14.09 23.07
C LYS A 730 25.13 12.86 22.33
N LYS A 731 25.86 11.73 22.48
CA LYS A 731 25.48 10.42 21.93
C LYS A 731 24.18 9.91 22.58
N ALA A 732 23.49 9.01 21.86
CA ALA A 732 22.36 8.26 22.36
C ALA A 732 22.56 6.76 22.15
N THR A 733 21.85 5.97 22.96
CA THR A 733 21.81 4.51 22.85
C THR A 733 20.38 4.04 23.11
N VAL A 734 19.92 3.07 22.32
CA VAL A 734 18.67 2.34 22.56
C VAL A 734 18.96 0.84 22.48
N GLU A 735 18.29 0.08 23.33
CA GLU A 735 18.37 -1.38 23.36
C GLU A 735 17.08 -1.99 22.82
N ILE A 736 17.25 -3.02 21.97
CA ILE A 736 16.19 -3.83 21.40
C ILE A 736 16.51 -5.28 21.76
N ARG A 737 15.52 -6.00 22.29
CA ARG A 737 15.67 -7.41 22.62
C ARG A 737 15.16 -8.28 21.47
N SER A 738 15.99 -9.19 20.96
CA SER A 738 15.53 -10.23 20.05
C SER A 738 15.30 -11.52 20.85
N GLU A 739 14.11 -12.10 20.66
CA GLU A 739 13.67 -13.33 21.31
C GLU A 739 13.63 -14.48 20.31
N ALA A 740 13.74 -15.73 20.78
CA ALA A 740 13.61 -16.88 19.91
C ALA A 740 12.29 -16.80 19.13
N ALA A 741 12.37 -16.98 17.81
CA ALA A 741 11.17 -17.04 17.00
C ALA A 741 10.31 -18.22 17.47
N THR A 742 9.06 -17.97 17.82
CA THR A 742 8.08 -19.04 18.03
C THR A 742 7.89 -19.72 16.67
N GLN A 743 8.23 -21.00 16.58
CA GLN A 743 7.90 -21.77 15.36
C GLN A 743 6.39 -21.74 15.15
N PRO A 744 5.91 -21.45 13.92
CA PRO A 744 4.49 -21.43 13.59
C PRO A 744 3.79 -22.79 13.76
#